data_5b83a20d282f6cc9493c726a610a22b6
#
_entry.id   5b83a20d282f6cc9493c726a610a22b6
#
_cell.length_a   1.000
_cell.length_b   1.000
_cell.length_c   1.000
_cell.angle_alpha   90.00
_cell.angle_beta   90.00
_cell.angle_gamma   90.00
#
_symmetry.space_group_name_H-M   'P 1'
#
loop_
_entity.id
_entity.type
_entity.pdbx_description
1 polymer ?
#
loop_
_entity_poly.entity_id
_entity_poly.type
_entity_poly.pdbx_seq_one_letter_code
_entity_poly.pdbx_strand_id
1 'polypeptide(L)'
;MSTGLRFTLEVDGLPPDAFAVVSFHLNQSLSSLFSLDLSLVSQQFLSLEFQQILDKMAYLTIWQGDDVQRRVKGMVTWFELGENDKNQMLYSMKVCPPLWRTGLRQNFRIFQNEDIESILGTILQENGVTEWSPLFSEPHPSREFCVQYGETDYDFLCRMAAEEGIFFYEEHAQKSTDQSLVLCDTVRYLPESFEIPWNPNTRTEVSTLCISQFRYSAQIRPSSVVTKDYTFKRPGWAGRFDQEGQYQDYQRTQYEVYDYPGRFKGAHGQNFARWQMDGWRNNAEVARGTSRSPEIWPGRRIVLTGHPQANLNREWQVVASDLHGEQPQAVPGRRGSGTTLDNHFAVIPADRTWRPQPLLKPLVDGPQSAVVTGPAGEEIFCDEHGRVRVKFNWDRYNPSNQESSCWIRVAQAWAGTGFGNLAIPRVGQEVIVDFLNGDLDQPIIMGRTYHQENRTPGSLPGTKTQMTIRSKTYKGSGFNELKFDDATGKEQVYIHAQKTMNTEVLNNRTTDVINNHAEKIGNNQAITVTNNQIQNIGVNQIQTVGVNQVETVGSNQIIKVGSNQVEKVGIIRALTVGVAYQTTVGGIMNTSVALLQSSQVGLHKSLMVGMGYSVNVGNNVTFSVGKTMKENTGQTAVYSAGEHLELCCGKARLVLTKDGSIFLNGTHIHLEGESDVNGDAPVINWNCGATQPVPDAPVPKDLPPGMPDMRQF
;
A
#
# COMPACT_ATOMS: atom_id res chain seq x y z
N MET A 1 32.06 36.51 53.69
CA MET A 1 33.04 36.52 52.58
C MET A 1 32.31 36.32 51.29
N SER A 2 32.66 37.06 50.24
CA SER A 2 32.08 36.81 48.92
C SER A 2 32.56 35.44 48.43
N THR A 3 31.67 34.56 48.04
CA THR A 3 32.02 33.23 47.50
C THR A 3 32.70 33.32 46.15
N GLY A 4 32.80 34.53 45.56
CA GLY A 4 33.25 34.75 44.18
C GLY A 4 32.27 34.28 43.11
N LEU A 5 31.13 33.69 43.57
CA LEU A 5 30.09 33.20 42.66
C LEU A 5 29.23 34.38 42.20
N ARG A 6 29.02 34.48 40.89
CA ARG A 6 28.14 35.48 40.25
C ARG A 6 27.48 34.93 39.01
N PHE A 7 26.34 35.54 38.65
CA PHE A 7 25.55 35.20 37.47
C PHE A 7 25.39 36.43 36.61
N THR A 8 25.57 36.25 35.29
CA THR A 8 25.36 37.29 34.29
C THR A 8 24.47 36.77 33.17
N LEU A 9 23.68 37.66 32.59
CA LEU A 9 22.84 37.35 31.45
C LEU A 9 23.14 38.35 30.33
N GLU A 10 23.40 37.82 29.15
CA GLU A 10 23.49 38.58 27.92
C GLU A 10 22.35 38.16 26.98
N VAL A 11 21.78 39.12 26.26
CA VAL A 11 20.74 38.89 25.25
C VAL A 11 21.18 39.55 23.94
N ASP A 12 21.14 38.83 22.86
CA ASP A 12 21.55 39.34 21.55
C ASP A 12 20.81 40.62 21.19
N GLY A 13 21.57 41.62 20.78
CA GLY A 13 21.03 42.93 20.41
C GLY A 13 20.81 43.89 21.58
N LEU A 14 21.07 43.49 22.81
CA LEU A 14 21.02 44.34 23.96
C LEU A 14 22.45 44.60 24.53
N PRO A 15 22.67 45.69 25.29
CA PRO A 15 23.91 45.90 26.01
C PRO A 15 24.21 44.73 26.97
N PRO A 16 25.52 44.37 27.19
CA PRO A 16 25.86 43.24 28.07
C PRO A 16 25.42 43.43 29.53
N ASP A 17 25.19 44.66 29.95
CA ASP A 17 24.75 45.06 31.30
C ASP A 17 23.26 45.41 31.36
N ALA A 18 22.49 45.09 30.35
CA ALA A 18 21.06 45.38 30.30
C ALA A 18 20.28 44.79 31.49
N PHE A 19 20.67 43.61 31.91
CA PHE A 19 20.04 42.90 33.02
C PHE A 19 21.09 42.41 34.07
N ALA A 20 20.73 42.52 35.33
CA ALA A 20 21.36 41.77 36.39
C ALA A 20 20.46 40.60 36.84
N VAL A 21 21.05 39.43 37.01
CA VAL A 21 20.35 38.23 37.43
C VAL A 21 20.10 38.26 38.93
N VAL A 22 18.84 38.20 39.34
CA VAL A 22 18.44 38.11 40.76
C VAL A 22 18.36 36.65 41.17
N SER A 23 17.73 35.85 40.38
CA SER A 23 17.68 34.39 40.57
C SER A 23 17.42 33.70 39.23
N PHE A 24 17.77 32.46 39.15
CA PHE A 24 17.40 31.58 38.06
C PHE A 24 17.07 30.17 38.52
N HIS A 25 16.26 29.52 37.73
CA HIS A 25 15.93 28.12 37.87
C HIS A 25 16.08 27.43 36.52
N LEU A 26 17.03 26.53 36.41
CA LEU A 26 17.30 25.76 35.20
C LEU A 26 16.92 24.30 35.41
N ASN A 27 15.85 23.86 34.80
CA ASN A 27 15.39 22.48 34.82
C ASN A 27 15.78 21.79 33.51
N GLN A 28 16.49 20.67 33.60
CA GLN A 28 16.95 19.88 32.47
C GLN A 28 16.75 18.40 32.73
N SER A 29 16.39 17.65 31.69
CA SER A 29 16.37 16.19 31.71
C SER A 29 16.62 15.62 30.31
N LEU A 30 17.06 14.38 30.25
CA LEU A 30 17.21 13.67 28.97
C LEU A 30 15.88 13.58 28.24
N SER A 31 15.91 13.72 26.93
CA SER A 31 14.73 13.67 26.05
C SER A 31 13.62 14.66 26.43
N SER A 32 14.02 15.84 26.90
CA SER A 32 13.12 16.91 27.30
C SER A 32 13.73 18.27 26.97
N LEU A 33 12.86 19.26 26.74
CA LEU A 33 13.29 20.65 26.59
C LEU A 33 13.73 21.18 27.96
N PHE A 34 14.87 21.85 28.02
CA PHE A 34 15.19 22.57 29.23
C PHE A 34 14.34 23.84 29.35
N SER A 35 14.13 24.28 30.59
CA SER A 35 13.50 25.54 30.92
C SER A 35 14.43 26.30 31.85
N LEU A 36 14.79 27.50 31.46
CA LEU A 36 15.54 28.44 32.28
C LEU A 36 14.62 29.62 32.59
N ASP A 37 14.14 29.66 33.84
CA ASP A 37 13.33 30.77 34.36
C ASP A 37 14.22 31.73 35.11
N LEU A 38 14.16 33.02 34.75
CA LEU A 38 15.03 34.07 35.23
C LEU A 38 14.23 35.18 35.89
N SER A 39 14.66 35.61 37.08
CA SER A 39 14.24 36.88 37.68
C SER A 39 15.38 37.88 37.49
N LEU A 40 15.05 39.01 36.86
CA LEU A 40 16.03 39.98 36.41
C LEU A 40 15.71 41.36 36.98
N VAL A 41 16.73 42.19 37.09
CA VAL A 41 16.58 43.61 37.43
C VAL A 41 17.43 44.44 36.50
N SER A 42 16.93 45.61 36.14
CA SER A 42 17.71 46.63 35.43
C SER A 42 17.66 47.96 36.17
N GLN A 43 18.80 48.55 36.31
CA GLN A 43 18.93 49.94 36.83
C GLN A 43 18.83 50.96 35.71
N GLN A 44 18.94 50.53 34.48
CA GLN A 44 18.74 51.33 33.29
C GLN A 44 17.26 51.25 32.92
N PHE A 45 16.57 52.36 32.87
CA PHE A 45 15.19 52.40 32.40
C PHE A 45 15.16 52.21 30.87
N LEU A 46 15.42 50.96 30.44
CA LEU A 46 15.42 50.59 29.06
C LEU A 46 13.98 50.58 28.53
N SER A 47 13.73 51.34 27.51
CA SER A 47 12.47 51.23 26.75
C SER A 47 12.57 49.98 25.86
N LEU A 48 12.24 48.84 26.44
CA LEU A 48 12.34 47.55 25.75
C LEU A 48 11.00 47.23 25.08
N GLU A 49 11.08 46.93 23.80
CA GLU A 49 9.97 46.37 23.06
C GLU A 49 10.13 44.85 22.96
N PHE A 50 9.03 44.10 22.97
CA PHE A 50 9.06 42.64 22.92
C PHE A 50 9.85 42.10 21.71
N GLN A 51 9.81 42.79 20.56
CA GLN A 51 10.58 42.40 19.37
C GLN A 51 12.10 42.41 19.55
N GLN A 52 12.59 43.17 20.56
CA GLN A 52 14.02 43.24 20.87
C GLN A 52 14.50 42.08 21.73
N ILE A 53 13.57 41.32 22.32
CA ILE A 53 13.86 40.29 23.33
C ILE A 53 13.35 38.92 22.90
N LEU A 54 12.10 38.81 22.50
CA LEU A 54 11.51 37.54 22.11
C LEU A 54 12.20 36.98 20.85
N ASP A 55 12.41 35.67 20.86
CA ASP A 55 13.08 34.93 19.77
C ASP A 55 14.57 35.34 19.57
N LYS A 56 15.17 36.03 20.56
CA LYS A 56 16.60 36.34 20.61
C LYS A 56 17.31 35.31 21.45
N MET A 57 18.59 35.09 21.14
CA MET A 57 19.44 34.22 21.96
C MET A 57 19.82 34.93 23.26
N ALA A 58 19.78 34.19 24.35
CA ALA A 58 20.19 34.62 25.68
C ALA A 58 21.25 33.67 26.23
N TYR A 59 22.19 34.21 26.95
CA TYR A 59 23.36 33.50 27.47
C TYR A 59 23.49 33.77 28.97
N LEU A 60 23.14 32.77 29.79
CA LEU A 60 23.41 32.76 31.21
C LEU A 60 24.83 32.27 31.43
N THR A 61 25.61 33.03 32.14
CA THR A 61 27.00 32.65 32.53
C THR A 61 27.10 32.56 34.05
N ILE A 62 27.60 31.44 34.52
CA ILE A 62 27.92 31.19 35.95
C ILE A 62 29.44 31.36 36.10
N TRP A 63 29.82 32.27 37.00
CA TRP A 63 31.21 32.62 37.25
C TRP A 63 31.65 32.22 38.66
N GLN A 64 32.89 31.81 38.78
CA GLN A 64 33.58 31.69 40.05
C GLN A 64 34.80 32.59 40.03
N GLY A 65 34.70 33.77 40.67
CA GLY A 65 35.69 34.83 40.46
C GLY A 65 35.61 35.33 39.01
N ASP A 66 36.75 35.23 38.29
CA ASP A 66 36.84 35.58 36.86
C ASP A 66 36.75 34.34 35.95
N ASP A 67 36.65 33.15 36.52
CA ASP A 67 36.56 31.90 35.76
C ASP A 67 35.12 31.54 35.45
N VAL A 68 34.85 31.28 34.15
CA VAL A 68 33.57 30.75 33.72
C VAL A 68 33.44 29.29 34.13
N GLN A 69 32.40 28.97 34.85
CA GLN A 69 32.08 27.63 35.27
C GLN A 69 31.11 26.94 34.33
N ARG A 70 30.13 27.68 33.83
CA ARG A 70 29.17 27.18 32.87
C ARG A 70 28.51 28.32 32.09
N ARG A 71 28.19 28.03 30.82
CA ARG A 71 27.35 28.89 30.01
C ARG A 71 26.11 28.09 29.54
N VAL A 72 24.95 28.71 29.57
CA VAL A 72 23.71 28.15 29.07
C VAL A 72 23.17 29.10 28.01
N LYS A 73 23.05 28.59 26.81
CA LYS A 73 22.52 29.31 25.66
C LYS A 73 21.10 28.83 25.36
N GLY A 74 20.22 29.75 25.11
CA GLY A 74 18.88 29.42 24.68
C GLY A 74 18.17 30.61 24.07
N MET A 75 16.96 30.42 23.66
CA MET A 75 16.12 31.39 23.04
C MET A 75 15.09 31.92 24.04
N VAL A 76 14.89 33.24 24.07
CA VAL A 76 13.85 33.85 24.90
C VAL A 76 12.47 33.52 24.34
N THR A 77 11.71 32.77 25.12
CA THR A 77 10.36 32.31 24.70
C THR A 77 9.23 33.08 25.40
N TRP A 78 9.54 33.72 26.50
CA TRP A 78 8.58 34.50 27.27
C TRP A 78 9.34 35.60 28.03
N PHE A 79 8.73 36.77 28.10
CA PHE A 79 9.29 37.94 28.78
C PHE A 79 8.17 38.78 29.39
N GLU A 80 8.35 39.16 30.66
CA GLU A 80 7.41 39.97 31.40
C GLU A 80 8.11 41.16 32.02
N LEU A 81 7.52 42.32 31.88
CA LEU A 81 7.84 43.50 32.66
C LEU A 81 7.08 43.38 33.97
N GLY A 82 7.83 43.21 35.09
CA GLY A 82 7.28 43.13 36.44
C GLY A 82 6.94 44.51 37.01
N GLU A 83 6.68 44.51 38.32
CA GLU A 83 6.42 45.77 39.04
C GLU A 83 7.69 46.64 39.08
N ASN A 84 7.52 47.92 38.97
CA ASN A 84 8.62 48.89 39.03
C ASN A 84 8.69 49.53 40.41
N ASP A 85 9.91 49.59 40.91
CA ASP A 85 10.29 50.51 41.99
C ASP A 85 10.86 51.81 41.36
N LYS A 86 10.88 52.89 42.14
CA LYS A 86 11.40 54.19 41.67
C LYS A 86 12.83 54.16 41.15
N ASN A 87 13.62 53.14 41.53
CA ASN A 87 15.05 53.03 41.26
C ASN A 87 15.41 51.83 40.39
N GLN A 88 14.48 50.96 40.06
CA GLN A 88 14.77 49.72 39.32
C GLN A 88 13.53 49.14 38.64
N MET A 89 13.74 48.39 37.57
CA MET A 89 12.72 47.66 36.85
C MET A 89 12.96 46.15 37.03
N LEU A 90 11.91 45.44 37.40
CA LEU A 90 11.95 43.99 37.56
C LEU A 90 11.41 43.34 36.28
N TYR A 91 12.04 42.26 35.88
CA TYR A 91 11.67 41.48 34.74
C TYR A 91 11.67 40.00 35.05
N SER A 92 10.83 39.26 34.40
CA SER A 92 10.88 37.80 34.34
C SER A 92 11.08 37.34 32.93
N MET A 93 11.92 36.35 32.73
CA MET A 93 12.27 35.82 31.41
C MET A 93 12.30 34.29 31.45
N LYS A 94 11.80 33.68 30.41
CA LYS A 94 11.93 32.26 30.18
C LYS A 94 12.77 32.01 28.93
N VAL A 95 13.76 31.14 29.07
CA VAL A 95 14.67 30.75 28.00
C VAL A 95 14.58 29.25 27.80
N CYS A 96 14.42 28.83 26.56
CA CYS A 96 14.32 27.44 26.14
C CYS A 96 15.34 27.15 25.04
N PRO A 97 15.66 25.87 24.79
CA PRO A 97 16.54 25.55 23.66
C PRO A 97 15.84 25.85 22.32
N PRO A 98 16.60 26.05 21.23
CA PRO A 98 16.03 26.26 19.90
C PRO A 98 15.04 25.15 19.46
N LEU A 99 15.24 23.93 19.96
CA LEU A 99 14.32 22.80 19.76
C LEU A 99 12.87 23.12 20.22
N TRP A 100 12.68 24.04 21.13
CA TRP A 100 11.37 24.46 21.60
C TRP A 100 10.47 24.98 20.45
N ARG A 101 11.04 25.58 19.41
CA ARG A 101 10.30 26.04 18.23
C ARG A 101 9.52 24.93 17.55
N THR A 102 10.03 23.71 17.61
CA THR A 102 9.38 22.55 17.00
C THR A 102 8.00 22.25 17.60
N GLY A 103 7.75 22.70 18.85
CA GLY A 103 6.46 22.61 19.52
C GLY A 103 5.41 23.62 19.00
N LEU A 104 5.82 24.63 18.23
CA LEU A 104 4.92 25.65 17.65
C LEU A 104 4.41 25.30 16.26
N ARG A 105 4.96 24.28 15.62
CA ARG A 105 4.52 23.80 14.31
C ARG A 105 3.80 22.48 14.47
N GLN A 106 2.61 22.41 13.91
CA GLN A 106 1.84 21.17 13.77
C GLN A 106 1.70 20.83 12.28
N ASN A 107 1.86 19.58 11.92
CA ASN A 107 1.92 19.20 10.52
C ASN A 107 1.29 17.83 10.23
N PHE A 108 0.98 17.64 8.95
CA PHE A 108 0.64 16.38 8.33
C PHE A 108 1.66 16.15 7.23
N ARG A 109 2.50 15.12 7.37
CA ARG A 109 3.61 14.90 6.46
C ARG A 109 3.95 13.42 6.34
N ILE A 110 4.37 13.03 5.16
CA ILE A 110 4.83 11.68 4.84
C ILE A 110 6.33 11.73 4.54
N PHE A 111 7.09 10.86 5.21
CA PHE A 111 8.48 10.54 4.87
C PHE A 111 8.53 9.14 4.26
N GLN A 112 9.31 8.95 3.20
CA GLN A 112 9.38 7.71 2.46
C GLN A 112 10.83 7.27 2.26
N ASN A 113 11.12 5.99 2.60
CA ASN A 113 12.43 5.38 2.45
C ASN A 113 13.56 6.17 3.11
N GLU A 114 13.26 6.80 4.24
CA GLU A 114 14.19 7.59 5.03
C GLU A 114 14.45 6.90 6.38
N ASP A 115 15.66 7.05 6.88
CA ASP A 115 16.01 6.64 8.25
C ASP A 115 15.72 7.77 9.25
N ILE A 116 15.85 7.44 10.52
CA ILE A 116 15.55 8.37 11.61
C ILE A 116 16.44 9.63 11.56
N GLU A 117 17.71 9.51 11.18
CA GLU A 117 18.63 10.64 11.10
C GLU A 117 18.18 11.65 10.03
N SER A 118 17.82 11.17 8.84
CA SER A 118 17.27 11.99 7.75
C SER A 118 15.96 12.67 8.13
N ILE A 119 15.04 11.92 8.74
CA ILE A 119 13.72 12.43 9.16
C ILE A 119 13.89 13.54 10.20
N LEU A 120 14.63 13.27 11.26
CA LEU A 120 14.85 14.25 12.32
C LEU A 120 15.66 15.45 11.83
N GLY A 121 16.67 15.22 10.99
CA GLY A 121 17.46 16.28 10.37
C GLY A 121 16.59 17.25 9.57
N THR A 122 15.63 16.75 8.81
CA THR A 122 14.69 17.57 8.05
C THR A 122 13.82 18.43 8.99
N ILE A 123 13.27 17.83 10.05
CA ILE A 123 12.46 18.56 11.04
C ILE A 123 13.27 19.64 11.75
N LEU A 124 14.49 19.33 12.18
CA LEU A 124 15.37 20.24 12.87
C LEU A 124 15.77 21.42 11.97
N GLN A 125 16.15 21.14 10.73
CA GLN A 125 16.56 22.16 9.76
C GLN A 125 15.42 23.14 9.45
N GLU A 126 14.19 22.63 9.22
CA GLU A 126 13.03 23.46 8.94
C GLU A 126 12.63 24.36 10.11
N ASN A 127 12.96 23.98 11.33
CA ASN A 127 12.72 24.76 12.53
C ASN A 127 13.91 25.64 12.96
N GLY A 128 14.96 25.71 12.13
CA GLY A 128 16.13 26.54 12.39
C GLY A 128 17.06 26.00 13.49
N VAL A 129 16.94 24.70 13.84
CA VAL A 129 17.86 24.01 14.75
C VAL A 129 19.02 23.47 13.92
N THR A 130 20.06 24.26 13.78
CA THR A 130 21.20 23.94 12.90
C THR A 130 22.37 23.29 13.63
N GLU A 131 22.49 23.55 14.93
CA GLU A 131 23.55 23.00 15.78
C GLU A 131 23.08 21.72 16.46
N TRP A 132 23.23 20.60 15.77
CA TRP A 132 22.89 19.28 16.30
C TRP A 132 23.83 18.20 15.78
N SER A 133 23.93 17.10 16.51
CA SER A 133 24.80 15.97 16.17
C SER A 133 24.12 14.63 16.46
N PRO A 134 24.07 13.73 15.50
CA PRO A 134 23.69 12.35 15.75
C PRO A 134 24.92 11.56 16.25
N LEU A 135 24.78 10.88 17.38
CA LEU A 135 25.78 9.98 17.95
C LEU A 135 25.19 8.57 18.04
N PHE A 136 25.06 7.91 16.91
CA PHE A 136 24.47 6.57 16.81
C PHE A 136 25.56 5.50 16.72
N SER A 137 25.45 4.50 17.58
CA SER A 137 26.34 3.32 17.63
C SER A 137 25.79 2.14 16.85
N GLU A 138 24.51 2.16 16.57
CA GLU A 138 23.78 1.08 15.93
C GLU A 138 23.12 1.56 14.64
N PRO A 139 22.94 0.69 13.65
CA PRO A 139 22.20 1.04 12.46
C PRO A 139 20.70 1.20 12.79
N HIS A 140 20.13 2.31 12.39
CA HIS A 140 18.71 2.56 12.45
C HIS A 140 18.09 2.26 11.08
N PRO A 141 16.99 1.47 11.01
CA PRO A 141 16.48 1.03 9.73
C PRO A 141 15.80 2.17 8.96
N SER A 142 15.98 2.16 7.64
CA SER A 142 15.17 2.99 6.75
C SER A 142 13.71 2.54 6.80
N ARG A 143 12.80 3.50 6.87
CA ARG A 143 11.36 3.28 6.92
C ARG A 143 10.76 3.47 5.54
N GLU A 144 10.04 2.47 5.03
CA GLU A 144 9.34 2.57 3.76
C GLU A 144 8.30 3.72 3.77
N PHE A 145 7.66 3.91 4.93
CA PHE A 145 6.62 4.93 5.11
C PHE A 145 6.54 5.35 6.58
N CYS A 146 6.58 6.63 6.83
CA CYS A 146 6.50 7.20 8.16
C CYS A 146 5.69 8.50 8.13
N VAL A 147 4.67 8.60 8.95
CA VAL A 147 3.71 9.72 8.90
C VAL A 147 3.74 10.51 10.20
N GLN A 148 3.93 11.82 10.08
CA GLN A 148 3.53 12.80 11.08
C GLN A 148 2.07 13.16 10.83
N TYR A 149 1.22 13.05 11.84
CA TYR A 149 -0.22 13.21 11.66
C TYR A 149 -0.86 14.07 12.74
N GLY A 150 -1.02 15.35 12.44
CA GLY A 150 -1.62 16.31 13.36
C GLY A 150 -0.84 16.51 14.67
N GLU A 151 0.42 16.09 14.69
CA GLU A 151 1.34 16.24 15.80
C GLU A 151 2.16 17.51 15.63
N THR A 152 2.63 18.07 16.74
CA THR A 152 3.70 19.06 16.66
C THR A 152 4.99 18.39 16.16
N ASP A 153 5.86 19.15 15.55
CA ASP A 153 7.17 18.64 15.12
C ASP A 153 7.96 18.10 16.34
N TYR A 154 7.77 18.70 17.52
CA TYR A 154 8.36 18.23 18.77
C TYR A 154 7.81 16.86 19.20
N ASP A 155 6.49 16.71 19.23
CA ASP A 155 5.88 15.43 19.64
C ASP A 155 6.24 14.31 18.67
N PHE A 156 6.28 14.62 17.38
CA PHE A 156 6.72 13.69 16.35
C PHE A 156 8.18 13.28 16.54
N LEU A 157 9.08 14.23 16.75
CA LEU A 157 10.50 13.97 17.02
C LEU A 157 10.66 13.09 18.27
N CYS A 158 10.00 13.45 19.39
CA CYS A 158 10.07 12.68 20.62
C CYS A 158 9.57 11.26 20.46
N ARG A 159 8.45 11.08 19.78
CA ARG A 159 7.88 9.76 19.52
C ARG A 159 8.80 8.88 18.67
N MET A 160 9.34 9.44 17.61
CA MET A 160 10.25 8.73 16.71
C MET A 160 11.56 8.35 17.41
N ALA A 161 12.13 9.28 18.16
CA ALA A 161 13.34 9.03 18.94
C ALA A 161 13.12 7.96 20.01
N ALA A 162 12.01 8.03 20.73
CA ALA A 162 11.66 7.03 21.75
C ALA A 162 11.46 5.64 21.16
N GLU A 163 10.84 5.54 20.01
CA GLU A 163 10.61 4.27 19.31
C GLU A 163 11.92 3.57 18.92
N GLU A 164 12.92 4.33 18.54
CA GLU A 164 14.24 3.82 18.18
C GLU A 164 15.28 3.90 19.31
N GLY A 165 14.83 4.13 20.54
CA GLY A 165 15.70 4.14 21.71
C GLY A 165 16.72 5.28 21.75
N ILE A 166 16.45 6.35 21.02
CA ILE A 166 17.30 7.54 20.95
C ILE A 166 16.90 8.52 22.03
N PHE A 167 17.83 8.96 22.82
CA PHE A 167 17.66 10.07 23.76
C PHE A 167 18.39 11.31 23.23
N PHE A 168 17.98 12.47 23.71
CA PHE A 168 18.61 13.72 23.34
C PHE A 168 18.87 14.61 24.57
N TYR A 169 19.85 15.45 24.43
CA TYR A 169 20.26 16.43 25.44
C TYR A 169 20.99 17.59 24.77
N GLU A 170 21.13 18.69 25.50
CA GLU A 170 21.98 19.82 25.09
C GLU A 170 23.40 19.63 25.62
N GLU A 171 24.37 19.53 24.73
CA GLU A 171 25.78 19.51 25.10
C GLU A 171 26.28 20.95 25.25
N HIS A 172 26.81 21.26 26.42
CA HIS A 172 27.30 22.58 26.76
C HIS A 172 28.84 22.61 26.75
N ALA A 173 29.42 23.58 26.10
CA ALA A 173 30.84 23.87 26.29
C ALA A 173 31.01 24.71 27.57
N GLN A 174 32.01 24.37 28.40
CA GLN A 174 32.21 25.06 29.69
C GLN A 174 32.54 26.54 29.54
N LYS A 175 33.42 26.88 28.57
CA LYS A 175 33.99 28.22 28.44
C LYS A 175 33.58 29.01 27.21
N SER A 176 32.94 28.37 26.25
CA SER A 176 32.40 29.03 25.06
C SER A 176 30.86 29.07 25.09
N THR A 177 30.31 29.74 24.10
CA THR A 177 28.82 29.73 23.88
C THR A 177 28.38 28.58 22.97
N ASP A 178 29.29 27.66 22.65
CA ASP A 178 28.96 26.51 21.84
C ASP A 178 28.05 25.56 22.60
N GLN A 179 26.91 25.33 22.05
CA GLN A 179 25.89 24.43 22.59
C GLN A 179 25.19 23.77 21.43
N SER A 180 25.10 22.47 21.45
CA SER A 180 24.47 21.70 20.41
C SER A 180 23.48 20.67 20.97
N LEU A 181 22.44 20.42 20.21
CA LEU A 181 21.53 19.31 20.46
C LEU A 181 22.23 18.01 20.05
N VAL A 182 22.32 17.05 20.95
CA VAL A 182 22.87 15.73 20.70
C VAL A 182 21.77 14.71 20.74
N LEU A 183 21.67 13.90 19.67
CA LEU A 183 20.80 12.74 19.58
C LEU A 183 21.70 11.50 19.74
N CYS A 184 21.46 10.68 20.76
CA CYS A 184 22.38 9.60 21.11
C CYS A 184 21.63 8.30 21.39
N ASP A 185 22.23 7.17 21.03
CA ASP A 185 21.64 5.84 21.26
C ASP A 185 22.43 4.98 22.26
N THR A 186 23.49 5.49 22.82
CA THR A 186 24.33 4.74 23.76
C THR A 186 25.01 5.62 24.80
N VAL A 187 25.07 5.14 26.03
CA VAL A 187 25.83 5.78 27.12
C VAL A 187 27.33 5.89 26.80
N ARG A 188 27.84 5.02 25.94
CA ARG A 188 29.29 4.96 25.58
C ARG A 188 29.76 6.20 24.83
N TYR A 189 28.87 6.90 24.14
CA TYR A 189 29.19 8.11 23.38
C TYR A 189 29.01 9.40 24.18
N LEU A 190 28.54 9.30 25.43
CA LEU A 190 28.53 10.45 26.32
C LEU A 190 29.96 10.91 26.63
N PRO A 191 30.16 12.21 26.86
CA PRO A 191 31.48 12.76 27.23
C PRO A 191 32.15 11.99 28.36
N GLU A 192 33.47 12.08 28.41
CA GLU A 192 34.26 11.44 29.46
C GLU A 192 33.79 11.86 30.85
N SER A 193 33.76 10.91 31.79
CA SER A 193 33.32 11.15 33.15
C SER A 193 34.35 11.99 33.93
N PHE A 194 33.84 12.79 34.85
CA PHE A 194 34.70 13.49 35.79
C PHE A 194 34.41 13.03 37.23
N GLU A 195 35.47 13.05 38.07
CA GLU A 195 35.32 12.67 39.48
C GLU A 195 34.74 13.81 40.29
N ILE A 196 33.83 13.45 41.22
CA ILE A 196 33.28 14.38 42.19
C ILE A 196 33.16 13.67 43.54
N PRO A 197 33.83 14.24 44.62
CA PRO A 197 33.85 13.61 45.90
C PRO A 197 32.54 13.82 46.65
N TRP A 198 32.15 12.84 47.47
CA TRP A 198 31.08 12.97 48.43
C TRP A 198 31.59 13.67 49.70
N ASN A 199 30.88 14.71 50.15
CA ASN A 199 31.17 15.41 51.39
C ASN A 199 29.84 15.92 52.01
N PRO A 200 29.35 15.34 53.11
CA PRO A 200 28.10 15.74 53.75
C PRO A 200 28.24 17.03 54.57
N ASN A 201 29.48 17.48 54.82
CA ASN A 201 29.75 18.66 55.66
C ASN A 201 29.71 19.94 54.79
N THR A 202 28.52 20.45 54.53
CA THR A 202 28.31 21.66 53.71
C THR A 202 28.60 22.97 54.45
N ARG A 203 28.90 22.91 55.76
CA ARG A 203 29.09 24.10 56.66
C ARG A 203 30.50 24.67 56.58
N THR A 204 31.49 23.94 56.11
CA THR A 204 32.83 24.44 55.89
C THR A 204 33.02 24.90 54.46
N GLU A 205 33.70 26.05 54.26
CA GLU A 205 34.09 26.48 52.92
C GLU A 205 35.02 25.42 52.34
N VAL A 206 34.47 24.57 51.51
CA VAL A 206 35.24 23.59 50.75
C VAL A 206 35.53 24.21 49.41
N SER A 207 36.80 24.40 49.14
CA SER A 207 37.28 24.88 47.83
C SER A 207 37.01 23.92 46.69
N THR A 208 36.68 22.65 47.01
CA THR A 208 36.41 21.61 46.06
C THR A 208 34.91 21.38 45.95
N LEU A 209 34.38 21.38 44.74
CA LEU A 209 33.00 21.01 44.46
C LEU A 209 32.76 19.55 44.87
N CYS A 210 31.67 19.30 45.57
CA CYS A 210 31.34 17.98 46.07
C CYS A 210 29.87 17.70 46.01
N ILE A 211 29.49 16.44 46.16
CA ILE A 211 28.11 15.98 46.38
C ILE A 211 27.86 15.90 47.86
N SER A 212 26.90 16.67 48.33
CA SER A 212 26.59 16.77 49.79
C SER A 212 25.54 15.76 50.21
N GLN A 213 24.66 15.36 49.35
CA GLN A 213 23.65 14.33 49.55
C GLN A 213 23.61 13.40 48.38
N PHE A 214 23.46 12.10 48.64
CA PHE A 214 23.31 11.09 47.61
C PHE A 214 22.43 9.96 48.13
N ARG A 215 21.28 9.76 47.50
CA ARG A 215 20.29 8.77 47.88
C ARG A 215 20.03 7.85 46.71
N TYR A 216 20.19 6.57 46.91
CA TYR A 216 20.00 5.54 45.90
C TYR A 216 18.72 4.77 46.15
N SER A 217 17.90 4.62 45.11
CA SER A 217 16.61 3.93 45.20
C SER A 217 16.43 2.98 44.02
N ALA A 218 15.67 1.93 44.27
CA ALA A 218 15.22 1.01 43.24
C ALA A 218 13.70 0.87 43.34
N GLN A 219 13.06 0.58 42.19
CA GLN A 219 11.64 0.31 42.09
C GLN A 219 11.35 -0.83 41.16
N ILE A 220 10.22 -1.47 41.34
CA ILE A 220 9.73 -2.52 40.46
C ILE A 220 9.31 -1.89 39.13
N ARG A 221 9.81 -2.46 38.02
CA ARG A 221 9.50 -2.07 36.67
C ARG A 221 9.26 -3.31 35.81
N PRO A 222 8.69 -3.19 34.60
CA PRO A 222 8.54 -4.32 33.71
C PRO A 222 9.81 -5.15 33.58
N SER A 223 9.68 -6.46 33.55
CA SER A 223 10.80 -7.42 33.57
C SER A 223 11.20 -7.93 32.22
N SER A 224 10.27 -7.91 31.28
CA SER A 224 10.51 -8.39 29.91
C SER A 224 9.61 -7.66 28.92
N VAL A 225 10.05 -7.61 27.68
CA VAL A 225 9.29 -7.12 26.54
C VAL A 225 9.20 -8.25 25.52
N VAL A 226 8.00 -8.53 25.06
CA VAL A 226 7.73 -9.36 23.89
C VAL A 226 7.09 -8.48 22.86
N THR A 227 7.73 -8.32 21.71
CA THR A 227 7.17 -7.56 20.59
C THR A 227 6.95 -8.45 19.39
N LYS A 228 5.87 -8.24 18.68
CA LYS A 228 5.50 -9.01 17.50
C LYS A 228 5.00 -8.08 16.41
N ASP A 229 5.33 -8.42 15.16
CA ASP A 229 4.78 -7.72 14.01
C ASP A 229 4.47 -8.70 12.88
N TYR A 230 3.78 -8.21 11.87
CA TYR A 230 3.37 -8.95 10.70
C TYR A 230 3.82 -8.24 9.43
N THR A 231 4.27 -9.02 8.45
CA THR A 231 4.48 -8.52 7.10
C THR A 231 3.86 -9.44 6.06
N PHE A 232 3.06 -8.90 5.18
CA PHE A 232 2.44 -9.66 4.10
C PHE A 232 3.46 -10.23 3.11
N LYS A 233 4.66 -9.64 3.03
CA LYS A 233 5.76 -10.12 2.18
C LYS A 233 6.32 -11.47 2.67
N ARG A 234 6.12 -11.78 3.94
CA ARG A 234 6.52 -13.05 4.58
C ARG A 234 5.46 -13.46 5.61
N PRO A 235 4.26 -13.89 5.17
CA PRO A 235 3.13 -14.13 6.06
C PRO A 235 3.35 -15.25 7.08
N GLY A 236 4.23 -16.19 6.79
CA GLY A 236 4.63 -17.27 7.71
C GLY A 236 5.78 -16.91 8.66
N TRP A 237 6.32 -15.70 8.59
CA TRP A 237 7.35 -15.24 9.50
C TRP A 237 6.79 -15.03 10.91
N ALA A 238 7.45 -15.62 11.92
CA ALA A 238 6.98 -15.51 13.30
C ALA A 238 6.94 -14.06 13.80
N GLY A 239 7.86 -13.22 13.32
CA GLY A 239 7.91 -11.79 13.61
C GLY A 239 7.94 -11.42 15.09
N ARG A 240 8.40 -12.34 15.95
CA ARG A 240 8.42 -12.19 17.40
C ARG A 240 9.85 -12.06 17.89
N PHE A 241 10.05 -11.08 18.79
CA PHE A 241 11.31 -10.86 19.47
C PHE A 241 11.06 -10.65 20.96
N ASP A 242 11.95 -11.18 21.77
CA ASP A 242 11.88 -11.15 23.22
C ASP A 242 13.12 -10.45 23.78
N GLN A 243 12.94 -9.67 24.82
CA GLN A 243 14.04 -9.08 25.56
C GLN A 243 13.75 -9.08 27.06
N GLU A 244 14.62 -9.69 27.82
CA GLU A 244 14.58 -9.61 29.28
C GLU A 244 15.32 -8.38 29.78
N GLY A 245 14.82 -7.81 30.87
CA GLY A 245 15.48 -6.70 31.55
C GLY A 245 16.74 -7.17 32.28
N GLN A 246 17.72 -6.30 32.35
CA GLN A 246 18.94 -6.53 33.14
C GLN A 246 18.76 -5.98 34.56
N TYR A 247 19.61 -6.44 35.49
CA TYR A 247 19.68 -5.93 36.87
C TYR A 247 18.32 -5.94 37.62
N GLN A 248 17.64 -7.09 37.59
CA GLN A 248 16.31 -7.22 38.21
C GLN A 248 16.22 -8.28 39.31
N ASP A 249 17.33 -8.59 39.99
CA ASP A 249 17.41 -9.62 41.00
C ASP A 249 16.52 -9.34 42.24
N TYR A 250 16.09 -8.07 42.44
CA TYR A 250 15.26 -7.61 43.52
C TYR A 250 13.75 -7.69 43.24
N GLN A 251 13.33 -8.21 42.09
CA GLN A 251 11.93 -8.30 41.68
C GLN A 251 11.58 -9.61 41.00
N ARG A 252 10.29 -9.87 40.86
CA ARG A 252 9.78 -10.96 40.05
C ARG A 252 10.05 -10.71 38.54
N THR A 253 10.16 -11.81 37.77
CA THR A 253 10.46 -11.77 36.34
C THR A 253 9.21 -11.98 35.47
N GLN A 254 8.01 -11.88 36.02
CA GLN A 254 6.73 -12.10 35.32
C GLN A 254 6.02 -10.82 34.89
N TYR A 255 6.68 -9.67 34.97
CA TYR A 255 6.10 -8.41 34.57
C TYR A 255 6.37 -8.13 33.08
N GLU A 256 5.69 -8.88 32.22
CA GLU A 256 5.85 -8.81 30.77
C GLU A 256 5.05 -7.64 30.16
N VAL A 257 5.68 -6.93 29.25
CA VAL A 257 5.02 -6.00 28.32
C VAL A 257 4.93 -6.69 26.96
N TYR A 258 3.72 -6.95 26.50
CA TYR A 258 3.48 -7.46 25.15
C TYR A 258 3.08 -6.33 24.23
N ASP A 259 3.87 -6.09 23.18
CA ASP A 259 3.70 -5.01 22.23
C ASP A 259 3.34 -5.55 20.83
N TYR A 260 2.21 -5.11 20.30
CA TYR A 260 1.75 -5.43 18.95
C TYR A 260 0.89 -4.30 18.39
N PRO A 261 1.12 -3.85 17.15
CA PRO A 261 2.22 -4.19 16.24
C PRO A 261 3.55 -3.56 16.67
N GLY A 262 4.64 -4.30 16.47
CA GLY A 262 5.98 -3.90 16.91
C GLY A 262 6.69 -2.88 16.03
N ARG A 263 6.10 -2.52 14.91
CA ARG A 263 6.60 -1.48 13.97
C ARG A 263 7.94 -1.80 13.29
N PHE A 264 8.24 -3.05 13.12
CA PHE A 264 9.41 -3.57 12.41
C PHE A 264 9.00 -4.63 11.37
N LYS A 265 9.82 -4.82 10.34
CA LYS A 265 9.53 -5.78 9.26
C LYS A 265 10.67 -6.78 9.02
N GLY A 266 11.64 -6.83 9.91
CA GLY A 266 12.82 -7.67 9.76
C GLY A 266 13.51 -8.01 11.08
N ALA A 267 14.74 -8.52 10.98
CA ALA A 267 15.55 -8.98 12.12
C ALA A 267 15.89 -7.86 13.12
N HIS A 268 15.87 -6.59 12.70
CA HIS A 268 16.07 -5.44 13.59
C HIS A 268 14.97 -5.28 14.67
N GLY A 269 13.91 -6.10 14.62
CA GLY A 269 12.92 -6.18 15.71
C GLY A 269 13.53 -6.53 17.07
N GLN A 270 14.68 -7.24 17.11
CA GLN A 270 15.41 -7.49 18.35
C GLN A 270 15.94 -6.20 18.98
N ASN A 271 16.40 -5.25 18.17
CA ASN A 271 16.83 -3.94 18.66
C ASN A 271 15.63 -3.15 19.22
N PHE A 272 14.49 -3.18 18.54
CA PHE A 272 13.26 -2.55 19.04
C PHE A 272 12.81 -3.13 20.38
N ALA A 273 12.86 -4.43 20.56
CA ALA A 273 12.55 -5.07 21.84
C ALA A 273 13.50 -4.61 22.94
N ARG A 274 14.81 -4.54 22.68
CA ARG A 274 15.84 -4.09 23.61
C ARG A 274 15.68 -2.61 23.96
N TRP A 275 15.52 -1.74 22.97
CA TRP A 275 15.32 -0.30 23.20
C TRP A 275 14.07 -0.05 24.04
N GLN A 276 12.99 -0.77 23.78
CA GLN A 276 11.77 -0.67 24.55
C GLN A 276 11.97 -1.16 26.00
N MET A 277 12.69 -2.27 26.17
CA MET A 277 13.00 -2.81 27.50
C MET A 277 13.83 -1.82 28.32
N ASP A 278 14.87 -1.24 27.72
CA ASP A 278 15.69 -0.21 28.37
C ASP A 278 14.85 1.01 28.76
N GLY A 279 13.92 1.42 27.90
CA GLY A 279 13.02 2.53 28.15
C GLY A 279 12.08 2.27 29.33
N TRP A 280 11.46 1.10 29.39
CA TRP A 280 10.57 0.72 30.50
C TRP A 280 11.32 0.64 31.84
N ARG A 281 12.61 0.38 31.83
CA ARG A 281 13.44 0.27 33.02
C ARG A 281 14.36 1.48 33.25
N ASN A 282 14.18 2.57 32.54
CA ASN A 282 15.06 3.74 32.59
C ASN A 282 15.13 4.39 33.98
N ASN A 283 14.16 4.15 34.83
CA ASN A 283 14.08 4.63 36.20
C ASN A 283 13.94 3.51 37.26
N ALA A 284 14.32 2.27 36.86
CA ALA A 284 14.28 1.15 37.81
C ALA A 284 15.23 1.37 38.99
N GLU A 285 16.39 1.96 38.74
CA GLU A 285 17.38 2.33 39.76
C GLU A 285 17.80 3.77 39.51
N VAL A 286 17.56 4.65 40.47
CA VAL A 286 17.85 6.07 40.38
C VAL A 286 18.52 6.55 41.66
N ALA A 287 19.62 7.25 41.54
CA ALA A 287 20.17 8.01 42.62
C ALA A 287 19.85 9.50 42.45
N ARG A 288 19.56 10.16 43.54
CA ARG A 288 19.34 11.61 43.61
C ARG A 288 20.36 12.23 44.53
N GLY A 289 20.96 13.30 44.06
CA GLY A 289 21.98 14.00 44.81
C GLY A 289 21.78 15.52 44.83
N THR A 290 22.52 16.16 45.72
CA THR A 290 22.62 17.61 45.81
C THR A 290 24.07 18.02 45.74
N SER A 291 24.39 19.03 44.95
CA SER A 291 25.72 19.59 44.79
C SER A 291 25.64 21.09 44.52
N ARG A 292 26.74 21.78 44.72
CA ARG A 292 26.92 23.17 44.26
C ARG A 292 27.63 23.24 42.89
N SER A 293 27.88 22.10 42.29
CA SER A 293 28.55 22.05 40.95
C SER A 293 27.56 22.41 39.84
N PRO A 294 27.88 23.43 39.05
CA PRO A 294 27.08 23.71 37.85
C PRO A 294 27.41 22.76 36.70
N GLU A 295 28.41 21.90 36.81
CA GLU A 295 28.87 21.02 35.74
C GLU A 295 28.08 19.72 35.63
N ILE A 296 27.19 19.44 36.59
CA ILE A 296 26.33 18.26 36.59
C ILE A 296 25.08 18.62 35.79
N TRP A 297 25.02 18.16 34.52
CA TRP A 297 23.85 18.31 33.65
C TRP A 297 23.55 17.03 32.86
N PRO A 298 22.34 16.82 32.40
CA PRO A 298 21.96 15.63 31.62
C PRO A 298 22.86 15.41 30.41
N GLY A 299 23.29 14.17 30.19
CA GLY A 299 24.22 13.79 29.13
C GLY A 299 25.68 13.74 29.60
N ARG A 300 25.97 14.15 30.81
CA ARG A 300 27.31 13.96 31.42
C ARG A 300 27.39 12.71 32.28
N ARG A 301 28.59 12.20 32.46
CA ARG A 301 28.91 11.11 33.39
C ARG A 301 29.77 11.63 34.53
N ILE A 302 29.51 11.14 35.70
CA ILE A 302 30.27 11.46 36.91
C ILE A 302 30.77 10.20 37.60
N VAL A 303 31.89 10.28 38.27
CA VAL A 303 32.38 9.22 39.15
C VAL A 303 32.28 9.74 40.56
N LEU A 304 31.37 9.14 41.37
CA LEU A 304 31.27 9.43 42.78
C LEU A 304 32.42 8.77 43.53
N THR A 305 33.12 9.52 44.37
CA THR A 305 34.24 9.04 45.19
C THR A 305 34.04 9.38 46.66
N GLY A 306 34.63 8.58 47.53
CA GLY A 306 34.64 8.87 48.98
C GLY A 306 33.30 8.62 49.73
N HIS A 307 32.30 8.01 49.09
CA HIS A 307 31.07 7.66 49.79
C HIS A 307 31.28 6.45 50.68
N PRO A 308 30.69 6.45 51.92
CA PRO A 308 30.83 5.33 52.87
C PRO A 308 30.35 3.99 52.33
N GLN A 309 29.30 3.98 51.52
CA GLN A 309 28.86 2.78 50.80
C GLN A 309 29.71 2.58 49.53
N ALA A 310 30.55 1.57 49.57
CA ALA A 310 31.53 1.34 48.49
C ALA A 310 30.89 1.12 47.11
N ASN A 311 29.72 0.48 47.03
CA ASN A 311 29.00 0.22 45.79
C ASN A 311 28.46 1.46 45.10
N LEU A 312 28.40 2.62 45.80
CA LEU A 312 27.99 3.88 45.22
C LEU A 312 29.16 4.67 44.61
N ASN A 313 30.39 4.32 44.97
CA ASN A 313 31.62 4.90 44.40
C ASN A 313 31.89 4.29 43.00
N ARG A 314 31.12 4.71 42.04
CA ARG A 314 31.17 4.23 40.66
C ARG A 314 30.78 5.32 39.68
N GLU A 315 30.81 4.98 38.40
CA GLU A 315 30.38 5.87 37.32
C GLU A 315 28.84 5.90 37.25
N TRP A 316 28.33 7.10 37.10
CA TRP A 316 26.92 7.42 36.96
C TRP A 316 26.69 8.31 35.77
N GLN A 317 25.57 8.15 35.06
CA GLN A 317 25.13 9.08 34.05
C GLN A 317 24.05 10.00 34.58
N VAL A 318 24.16 11.27 34.28
CA VAL A 318 23.19 12.28 34.72
C VAL A 318 21.98 12.24 33.79
N VAL A 319 20.79 12.05 34.35
CA VAL A 319 19.55 12.00 33.62
C VAL A 319 18.67 13.22 33.80
N ALA A 320 18.81 13.91 34.93
CA ALA A 320 18.10 15.15 35.22
C ALA A 320 18.93 16.06 36.10
N SER A 321 18.73 17.35 35.99
CA SER A 321 19.35 18.39 36.79
C SER A 321 18.35 19.53 37.02
N ASP A 322 18.31 19.99 38.25
CA ASP A 322 17.48 21.09 38.68
C ASP A 322 18.38 22.09 39.42
N LEU A 323 18.83 23.11 38.68
CA LEU A 323 19.86 24.05 39.12
C LEU A 323 19.21 25.38 39.49
N HIS A 324 19.38 25.77 40.77
CA HIS A 324 18.89 27.01 41.31
C HIS A 324 20.03 27.93 41.67
N GLY A 325 19.97 29.16 41.19
CA GLY A 325 20.90 30.21 41.56
C GLY A 325 20.16 31.41 42.13
N GLU A 326 20.67 31.93 43.24
CA GLU A 326 20.15 33.16 43.83
C GLU A 326 21.28 34.17 43.97
N GLN A 327 21.02 35.42 43.62
CA GLN A 327 21.92 36.54 43.72
C GLN A 327 21.17 37.78 44.22
N PRO A 328 20.72 37.75 45.51
CA PRO A 328 19.86 38.78 46.07
C PRO A 328 20.45 40.20 46.03
N GLN A 329 21.80 40.29 46.09
CA GLN A 329 22.51 41.59 46.03
C GLN A 329 22.40 42.28 44.65
N ALA A 330 21.89 41.64 43.65
CA ALA A 330 21.57 42.29 42.35
C ALA A 330 20.47 43.35 42.53
N VAL A 331 19.64 43.20 43.54
CA VAL A 331 18.58 44.16 43.92
C VAL A 331 19.18 45.11 45.00
N PRO A 332 19.38 46.39 44.69
CA PRO A 332 19.90 47.35 45.67
C PRO A 332 19.06 47.40 46.94
N GLY A 333 19.74 47.32 48.08
CA GLY A 333 19.10 47.37 49.40
C GLY A 333 18.51 46.05 49.90
N ARG A 334 18.47 45.00 49.10
CA ARG A 334 18.03 43.67 49.54
C ARG A 334 19.16 42.98 50.32
N ARG A 335 18.87 42.65 51.59
CA ARG A 335 19.78 41.89 52.44
C ARG A 335 19.60 40.40 52.19
N GLY A 336 20.67 39.69 51.94
CA GLY A 336 20.62 38.24 51.68
C GLY A 336 21.92 37.55 52.09
N SER A 337 21.95 36.25 52.05
CA SER A 337 23.08 35.38 52.44
C SER A 337 24.24 35.35 51.44
N GLY A 338 24.22 36.23 50.42
CA GLY A 338 25.19 36.22 49.31
C GLY A 338 24.66 35.38 48.14
N THR A 339 25.48 35.20 47.09
CA THR A 339 25.14 34.37 45.95
C THR A 339 25.21 32.90 46.34
N THR A 340 24.15 32.16 45.99
CA THR A 340 24.05 30.71 46.24
C THR A 340 23.76 29.96 44.95
N LEU A 341 24.20 28.72 44.90
CA LEU A 341 23.94 27.80 43.79
C LEU A 341 23.68 26.41 44.34
N ASP A 342 22.56 25.83 44.01
CA ASP A 342 22.18 24.48 44.39
C ASP A 342 21.71 23.69 43.19
N ASN A 343 22.27 22.51 43.01
CA ASN A 343 21.96 21.59 41.93
C ASN A 343 21.36 20.29 42.53
N HIS A 344 20.11 20.06 42.30
CA HIS A 344 19.45 18.80 42.60
C HIS A 344 19.43 17.94 41.33
N PHE A 345 20.12 16.84 41.36
CA PHE A 345 20.27 16.02 40.15
C PHE A 345 19.81 14.58 40.39
N ALA A 346 19.49 13.91 39.28
CA ALA A 346 19.21 12.50 39.23
C ALA A 346 20.20 11.81 38.30
N VAL A 347 20.67 10.66 38.73
CA VAL A 347 21.62 9.84 37.97
C VAL A 347 21.17 8.38 37.96
N ILE A 348 21.56 7.64 36.94
CA ILE A 348 21.45 6.18 36.91
C ILE A 348 22.85 5.58 36.71
N PRO A 349 23.07 4.29 37.01
CA PRO A 349 24.35 3.65 36.76
C PRO A 349 24.75 3.78 35.27
N ALA A 350 26.05 4.06 35.02
CA ALA A 350 26.56 4.24 33.66
C ALA A 350 26.88 2.94 32.93
N ASP A 351 26.66 1.80 33.55
CA ASP A 351 26.80 0.47 32.94
C ASP A 351 25.62 0.08 32.00
N ARG A 352 24.64 0.94 31.86
CA ARG A 352 23.44 0.79 31.03
C ARG A 352 23.11 2.10 30.34
N THR A 353 22.43 2.00 29.19
CA THR A 353 21.99 3.19 28.46
C THR A 353 20.60 3.59 28.95
N TRP A 354 20.43 4.86 29.32
CA TRP A 354 19.11 5.43 29.54
C TRP A 354 18.42 5.62 28.19
N ARG A 355 17.16 5.23 28.08
CA ARG A 355 16.33 5.48 26.90
C ARG A 355 14.98 6.03 27.33
N PRO A 356 14.35 6.87 26.50
CA PRO A 356 12.99 7.33 26.80
C PRO A 356 12.01 6.15 26.77
N GLN A 357 10.97 6.24 27.58
CA GLN A 357 9.86 5.27 27.50
C GLN A 357 9.14 5.43 26.17
N PRO A 358 8.58 4.35 25.63
CA PRO A 358 7.75 4.42 24.44
C PRO A 358 6.61 5.42 24.59
N LEU A 359 6.42 6.27 23.60
CA LEU A 359 5.33 7.22 23.53
C LEU A 359 4.19 6.69 22.67
N LEU A 360 2.98 7.09 23.00
CA LEU A 360 1.81 6.70 22.21
C LEU A 360 1.88 7.33 20.82
N LYS A 361 1.66 6.49 19.82
CA LYS A 361 1.54 6.92 18.44
C LYS A 361 0.12 7.44 18.20
N PRO A 362 -0.07 8.55 17.48
CA PRO A 362 -1.40 8.98 17.07
C PRO A 362 -2.07 7.88 16.25
N LEU A 363 -3.34 7.66 16.49
CA LEU A 363 -4.16 6.71 15.74
C LEU A 363 -5.08 7.46 14.79
N VAL A 364 -5.31 6.88 13.63
CA VAL A 364 -6.34 7.36 12.71
C VAL A 364 -7.69 6.81 13.14
N ASP A 365 -8.62 7.70 13.37
CA ASP A 365 -10.00 7.35 13.69
C ASP A 365 -10.84 7.37 12.41
N GLY A 366 -10.94 6.23 11.78
CA GLY A 366 -11.73 6.00 10.58
C GLY A 366 -11.00 6.18 9.24
N PRO A 367 -11.68 5.80 8.15
CA PRO A 367 -11.11 5.81 6.81
C PRO A 367 -11.00 7.22 6.23
N GLN A 368 -10.12 7.37 5.25
CA GLN A 368 -9.86 8.60 4.53
C GLN A 368 -9.98 8.40 3.02
N SER A 369 -10.30 9.47 2.33
CA SER A 369 -10.29 9.51 0.87
C SER A 369 -8.90 9.92 0.36
N ALA A 370 -8.46 9.27 -0.71
CA ALA A 370 -7.22 9.59 -1.40
C ALA A 370 -7.37 9.33 -2.91
N VAL A 371 -6.48 9.91 -3.71
CA VAL A 371 -6.50 9.76 -5.17
C VAL A 371 -5.31 8.91 -5.61
N VAL A 372 -5.57 7.90 -6.43
CA VAL A 372 -4.51 7.03 -7.00
C VAL A 372 -3.62 7.82 -7.94
N THR A 373 -2.32 7.61 -7.80
CA THR A 373 -1.28 8.34 -8.55
C THR A 373 -0.35 7.39 -9.29
N GLY A 374 0.41 7.95 -10.23
CA GLY A 374 1.39 7.24 -11.02
C GLY A 374 2.21 8.18 -11.91
N PRO A 375 3.10 7.64 -12.74
CA PRO A 375 3.86 8.40 -13.71
C PRO A 375 2.96 9.15 -14.71
N ALA A 376 3.45 10.26 -15.21
CA ALA A 376 2.72 11.06 -16.20
C ALA A 376 2.34 10.22 -17.43
N GLY A 377 1.07 10.29 -17.84
CA GLY A 377 0.55 9.54 -18.97
C GLY A 377 0.27 8.06 -18.71
N GLU A 378 0.43 7.59 -17.47
CA GLU A 378 0.09 6.22 -17.08
C GLU A 378 -1.33 6.14 -16.49
N GLU A 379 -2.09 5.13 -16.92
CA GLU A 379 -3.44 4.89 -16.41
C GLU A 379 -3.50 3.84 -15.29
N ILE A 380 -2.55 2.89 -15.30
CA ILE A 380 -2.48 1.80 -14.32
C ILE A 380 -1.06 1.69 -13.84
N PHE A 381 -0.84 1.97 -12.57
CA PHE A 381 0.49 1.89 -11.96
C PHE A 381 0.41 1.06 -10.68
N CYS A 382 0.94 -0.16 -10.74
CA CYS A 382 0.95 -1.10 -9.61
C CYS A 382 2.24 -1.89 -9.59
N ASP A 383 2.52 -2.52 -8.44
CA ASP A 383 3.60 -3.47 -8.30
C ASP A 383 3.14 -4.93 -8.49
N GLU A 384 4.05 -5.88 -8.24
CA GLU A 384 3.79 -7.33 -8.36
C GLU A 384 2.73 -7.87 -7.39
N HIS A 385 2.39 -7.12 -6.35
CA HIS A 385 1.33 -7.47 -5.39
C HIS A 385 0.00 -6.77 -5.67
N GLY A 386 -0.10 -6.03 -6.78
CA GLY A 386 -1.28 -5.24 -7.10
C GLY A 386 -1.47 -4.03 -6.19
N ARG A 387 -0.42 -3.57 -5.50
CA ARG A 387 -0.44 -2.36 -4.69
C ARG A 387 -0.39 -1.13 -5.59
N VAL A 388 -0.97 -0.05 -5.12
CA VAL A 388 -0.96 1.25 -5.79
C VAL A 388 -0.42 2.35 -4.87
N ARG A 389 -0.11 3.49 -5.43
CA ARG A 389 0.27 4.69 -4.69
C ARG A 389 -0.84 5.72 -4.75
N VAL A 390 -0.95 6.51 -3.71
CA VAL A 390 -2.02 7.50 -3.59
C VAL A 390 -1.48 8.86 -3.15
N LYS A 391 -2.23 9.90 -3.46
CA LYS A 391 -2.08 11.23 -2.89
C LYS A 391 -3.17 11.42 -1.84
N PHE A 392 -2.77 11.58 -0.58
CA PHE A 392 -3.69 11.96 0.50
C PHE A 392 -4.07 13.44 0.37
N ASN A 393 -5.31 13.77 0.68
CA ASN A 393 -5.81 15.14 0.56
C ASN A 393 -5.09 16.16 1.47
N TRP A 394 -4.57 15.70 2.60
CA TRP A 394 -3.82 16.51 3.55
C TRP A 394 -2.32 16.62 3.20
N ASP A 395 -1.81 15.75 2.33
CA ASP A 395 -0.39 15.77 1.99
C ASP A 395 -0.07 16.92 1.04
N ARG A 396 0.74 17.86 1.50
CA ARG A 396 1.15 19.06 0.76
C ARG A 396 2.61 19.03 0.29
N TYR A 397 3.38 18.03 0.68
CA TYR A 397 4.81 17.97 0.39
C TYR A 397 5.16 17.04 -0.77
N ASN A 398 4.56 15.86 -0.80
CA ASN A 398 4.85 14.90 -1.86
C ASN A 398 4.15 15.29 -3.17
N PRO A 399 4.80 15.09 -4.33
CA PRO A 399 4.18 15.36 -5.62
C PRO A 399 3.02 14.40 -5.90
N SER A 400 2.09 14.77 -6.77
CA SER A 400 0.99 13.91 -7.20
C SER A 400 1.41 13.04 -8.40
N ASN A 401 2.37 12.17 -8.19
CA ASN A 401 2.95 11.28 -9.19
C ASN A 401 3.29 9.90 -8.58
N GLN A 402 4.24 9.17 -9.17
CA GLN A 402 4.70 7.87 -8.68
C GLN A 402 5.41 7.91 -7.31
N GLU A 403 5.71 9.08 -6.78
CA GLU A 403 6.41 9.27 -5.50
C GLU A 403 5.50 9.77 -4.38
N SER A 404 4.19 9.85 -4.62
CA SER A 404 3.23 10.47 -3.70
C SER A 404 3.08 9.72 -2.37
N SER A 405 3.21 8.41 -2.35
CA SER A 405 3.13 7.57 -1.14
C SER A 405 3.94 6.30 -1.27
N CYS A 406 3.94 5.48 -0.21
CA CYS A 406 4.36 4.08 -0.32
C CYS A 406 3.40 3.27 -1.20
N TRP A 407 3.79 2.04 -1.51
CA TRP A 407 2.92 1.05 -2.11
C TRP A 407 1.87 0.57 -1.10
N ILE A 408 0.60 0.80 -1.41
CA ILE A 408 -0.53 0.47 -0.53
C ILE A 408 -1.30 -0.72 -1.09
N ARG A 409 -1.52 -1.74 -0.27
CA ARG A 409 -2.33 -2.91 -0.64
C ARG A 409 -3.79 -2.52 -0.89
N VAL A 410 -4.41 -3.22 -1.83
CA VAL A 410 -5.82 -3.04 -2.18
C VAL A 410 -6.61 -4.27 -1.74
N ALA A 411 -7.59 -4.09 -0.87
CA ALA A 411 -8.52 -5.14 -0.53
C ALA A 411 -9.36 -5.50 -1.75
N GLN A 412 -9.49 -6.80 -2.00
CA GLN A 412 -10.32 -7.36 -3.06
C GLN A 412 -11.52 -8.07 -2.44
N ALA A 413 -12.64 -8.11 -3.15
CA ALA A 413 -13.86 -8.77 -2.66
C ALA A 413 -13.64 -10.26 -2.39
N TRP A 414 -12.69 -10.87 -3.08
CA TRP A 414 -12.30 -12.27 -2.93
C TRP A 414 -10.83 -12.43 -3.27
N ALA A 415 -10.06 -13.06 -2.39
CA ALA A 415 -8.62 -13.24 -2.56
C ALA A 415 -8.18 -14.61 -2.01
N GLY A 416 -7.55 -15.42 -2.85
CA GLY A 416 -6.98 -16.71 -2.50
C GLY A 416 -5.80 -17.04 -3.41
N THR A 417 -5.12 -18.16 -3.13
CA THR A 417 -3.94 -18.58 -3.88
C THR A 417 -4.34 -18.99 -5.31
N GLY A 418 -4.09 -18.11 -6.27
CA GLY A 418 -4.38 -18.35 -7.68
C GLY A 418 -5.86 -18.16 -8.08
N PHE A 419 -6.72 -17.66 -7.19
CA PHE A 419 -8.11 -17.38 -7.48
C PHE A 419 -8.64 -16.16 -6.73
N GLY A 420 -9.72 -15.57 -7.21
CA GLY A 420 -10.38 -14.43 -6.59
C GLY A 420 -10.69 -13.29 -7.57
N ASN A 421 -11.04 -12.14 -7.04
CA ASN A 421 -11.26 -10.91 -7.79
C ASN A 421 -9.99 -10.08 -7.81
N LEU A 422 -9.61 -9.58 -8.97
CA LEU A 422 -8.51 -8.65 -9.12
C LEU A 422 -8.94 -7.47 -9.98
N ALA A 423 -9.02 -6.29 -9.36
CA ALA A 423 -9.26 -5.05 -10.07
C ALA A 423 -8.35 -3.95 -9.50
N ILE A 424 -7.33 -3.58 -10.24
CA ILE A 424 -6.38 -2.56 -9.83
C ILE A 424 -7.03 -1.18 -9.95
N PRO A 425 -7.03 -0.35 -8.89
CA PRO A 425 -7.44 1.05 -9.00
C PRO A 425 -6.56 1.80 -9.98
N ARG A 426 -7.17 2.62 -10.83
CA ARG A 426 -6.45 3.38 -11.86
C ARG A 426 -6.05 4.75 -11.35
N VAL A 427 -5.01 5.31 -11.94
CA VAL A 427 -4.57 6.68 -11.68
C VAL A 427 -5.72 7.66 -11.88
N GLY A 428 -5.92 8.55 -10.92
CA GLY A 428 -7.01 9.51 -10.87
C GLY A 428 -8.30 9.02 -10.20
N GLN A 429 -8.40 7.73 -9.87
CA GLN A 429 -9.55 7.21 -9.12
C GLN A 429 -9.45 7.54 -7.64
N GLU A 430 -10.57 7.90 -7.04
CA GLU A 430 -10.70 8.08 -5.60
C GLU A 430 -10.87 6.72 -4.92
N VAL A 431 -10.07 6.52 -3.89
CA VAL A 431 -10.07 5.31 -3.07
C VAL A 431 -10.30 5.65 -1.60
N ILE A 432 -10.87 4.71 -0.89
CA ILE A 432 -11.05 4.79 0.56
C ILE A 432 -9.91 4.03 1.22
N VAL A 433 -9.08 4.75 1.95
CA VAL A 433 -7.93 4.24 2.67
C VAL A 433 -8.27 4.11 4.14
N ASP A 434 -8.10 2.94 4.68
CA ASP A 434 -8.14 2.65 6.11
C ASP A 434 -6.72 2.33 6.60
N PHE A 435 -6.54 2.21 7.90
CA PHE A 435 -5.24 2.01 8.51
C PHE A 435 -5.29 0.81 9.44
N LEU A 436 -4.42 -0.18 9.21
CA LEU A 436 -4.39 -1.39 10.03
C LEU A 436 -4.09 -1.03 11.49
N ASN A 437 -4.97 -1.42 12.40
CA ASN A 437 -4.92 -1.05 13.82
C ASN A 437 -4.89 0.47 14.09
N GLY A 438 -5.38 1.28 13.15
CA GLY A 438 -5.28 2.73 13.22
C GLY A 438 -3.85 3.27 13.03
N ASP A 439 -2.90 2.42 12.67
CA ASP A 439 -1.51 2.80 12.48
C ASP A 439 -1.32 3.55 11.16
N LEU A 440 -0.93 4.82 11.29
CA LEU A 440 -0.67 5.75 10.19
C LEU A 440 0.30 5.22 9.13
N ASP A 441 1.25 4.40 9.54
CA ASP A 441 2.29 3.85 8.67
C ASP A 441 1.85 2.56 7.97
N GLN A 442 0.60 2.12 8.21
CA GLN A 442 0.05 0.89 7.62
C GLN A 442 -1.30 1.12 6.91
N PRO A 443 -1.30 1.95 5.86
CA PRO A 443 -2.50 2.18 5.08
C PRO A 443 -2.90 0.95 4.27
N ILE A 444 -4.20 0.77 4.08
CA ILE A 444 -4.80 -0.25 3.21
C ILE A 444 -6.00 0.36 2.48
N ILE A 445 -6.11 0.12 1.18
CA ILE A 445 -7.27 0.56 0.41
C ILE A 445 -8.40 -0.45 0.58
N MET A 446 -9.52 -0.01 1.13
CA MET A 446 -10.70 -0.84 1.41
C MET A 446 -11.76 -0.76 0.33
N GLY A 447 -11.76 0.29 -0.47
CA GLY A 447 -12.78 0.49 -1.50
C GLY A 447 -12.49 1.64 -2.44
N ARG A 448 -13.47 1.89 -3.31
CA ARG A 448 -13.46 2.97 -4.29
C ARG A 448 -14.75 3.74 -4.19
N THR A 449 -14.71 5.00 -4.56
CA THR A 449 -15.91 5.86 -4.61
C THR A 449 -15.90 6.69 -5.88
N TYR A 450 -17.10 7.08 -6.30
CA TYR A 450 -17.26 8.02 -7.41
C TYR A 450 -17.29 9.46 -6.88
N HIS A 451 -16.88 10.39 -7.71
CA HIS A 451 -16.94 11.81 -7.41
C HIS A 451 -17.34 12.60 -8.68
N GLN A 452 -17.35 13.92 -8.61
CA GLN A 452 -17.86 14.78 -9.69
C GLN A 452 -17.16 14.57 -11.04
N GLU A 453 -15.87 14.27 -11.06
CA GLU A 453 -15.08 14.05 -12.26
C GLU A 453 -15.00 12.56 -12.66
N ASN A 454 -15.04 11.67 -11.70
CA ASN A 454 -15.03 10.23 -11.89
C ASN A 454 -16.42 9.64 -11.61
N ARG A 455 -17.30 9.72 -12.61
CA ARG A 455 -18.72 9.38 -12.49
C ARG A 455 -18.98 7.90 -12.74
N THR A 456 -20.16 7.45 -12.32
CA THR A 456 -20.69 6.10 -12.54
C THR A 456 -20.78 5.77 -14.05
N PRO A 457 -20.73 4.46 -14.42
CA PRO A 457 -20.89 4.03 -15.82
C PRO A 457 -22.21 4.44 -16.44
N GLY A 458 -23.26 4.62 -15.66
CA GLY A 458 -24.59 5.07 -16.11
C GLY A 458 -24.91 6.49 -15.64
N SER A 459 -25.90 7.10 -16.27
CA SER A 459 -26.39 8.45 -15.92
C SER A 459 -27.41 8.37 -14.81
N LEU A 460 -26.96 8.46 -13.57
CA LEU A 460 -27.85 8.52 -12.42
C LEU A 460 -28.58 9.87 -12.34
N PRO A 461 -29.86 9.87 -11.85
CA PRO A 461 -30.65 8.74 -11.36
C PRO A 461 -31.37 7.93 -12.43
N GLY A 462 -31.23 8.26 -13.72
CA GLY A 462 -31.97 7.63 -14.81
C GLY A 462 -31.72 6.13 -14.98
N THR A 463 -30.52 5.65 -14.68
CA THR A 463 -30.10 4.24 -14.82
C THR A 463 -30.04 3.51 -13.47
N LYS A 464 -30.82 3.92 -12.48
CA LYS A 464 -30.81 3.38 -11.11
C LYS A 464 -31.16 1.89 -11.00
N THR A 465 -31.82 1.32 -12.03
CA THR A 465 -32.17 -0.10 -12.12
C THR A 465 -31.03 -0.96 -12.65
N GLN A 466 -29.94 -0.34 -13.08
CA GLN A 466 -28.82 -1.05 -13.69
C GLN A 466 -27.72 -1.36 -12.65
N MET A 467 -27.30 -2.61 -12.65
CA MET A 467 -26.07 -3.07 -12.02
C MET A 467 -25.08 -3.42 -13.11
N THR A 468 -23.84 -2.88 -13.04
CA THR A 468 -22.84 -3.12 -14.09
C THR A 468 -21.45 -3.37 -13.51
N ILE A 469 -20.73 -4.30 -14.14
CA ILE A 469 -19.29 -4.47 -13.99
C ILE A 469 -18.69 -4.08 -15.34
N ARG A 470 -18.12 -2.86 -15.40
CA ARG A 470 -17.57 -2.30 -16.63
C ARG A 470 -16.09 -1.99 -16.46
N SER A 471 -15.27 -2.52 -17.37
CA SER A 471 -13.86 -2.17 -17.50
C SER A 471 -13.67 -1.00 -18.46
N LYS A 472 -12.44 -0.49 -18.56
CA LYS A 472 -12.04 0.49 -19.56
C LYS A 472 -10.81 -0.03 -20.29
N THR A 473 -10.76 0.11 -21.60
CA THR A 473 -9.58 -0.22 -22.39
C THR A 473 -8.39 0.63 -21.94
N TYR A 474 -7.25 -0.02 -21.71
CA TYR A 474 -6.02 0.66 -21.34
C TYR A 474 -5.56 1.60 -22.45
N LYS A 475 -5.37 2.87 -22.11
CA LYS A 475 -5.02 3.95 -23.06
C LYS A 475 -5.97 4.04 -24.27
N GLY A 476 -7.24 3.68 -24.08
CA GLY A 476 -8.25 3.71 -25.11
C GLY A 476 -9.65 4.05 -24.58
N SER A 477 -10.62 4.17 -25.49
CA SER A 477 -12.00 4.54 -25.16
C SER A 477 -12.96 3.37 -25.04
N GLY A 478 -12.55 2.13 -25.42
CA GLY A 478 -13.39 0.94 -25.37
C GLY A 478 -13.58 0.39 -23.94
N PHE A 479 -14.43 -0.65 -23.85
CA PHE A 479 -14.73 -1.29 -22.56
C PHE A 479 -15.19 -2.73 -22.75
N ASN A 480 -15.11 -3.55 -21.70
CA ASN A 480 -15.85 -4.80 -21.56
C ASN A 480 -16.87 -4.62 -20.46
N GLU A 481 -18.05 -5.26 -20.59
CA GLU A 481 -19.15 -5.04 -19.64
C GLU A 481 -19.98 -6.30 -19.40
N LEU A 482 -20.32 -6.54 -18.17
CA LEU A 482 -21.44 -7.38 -17.74
C LEU A 482 -22.45 -6.47 -17.04
N LYS A 483 -23.65 -6.36 -17.61
CA LYS A 483 -24.70 -5.48 -17.07
C LYS A 483 -26.01 -6.23 -16.89
N PHE A 484 -26.67 -5.94 -15.79
CA PHE A 484 -28.03 -6.34 -15.48
C PHE A 484 -28.90 -5.08 -15.45
N ASP A 485 -30.05 -5.13 -16.09
CA ASP A 485 -31.07 -4.08 -15.96
C ASP A 485 -32.35 -4.72 -15.45
N ASP A 486 -32.79 -4.30 -14.29
CA ASP A 486 -33.96 -4.88 -13.59
C ASP A 486 -35.20 -3.98 -13.71
N ALA A 487 -35.24 -3.11 -14.71
CA ALA A 487 -36.42 -2.30 -14.98
C ALA A 487 -37.57 -3.18 -15.44
N THR A 488 -38.73 -3.18 -14.74
CA THR A 488 -39.89 -4.00 -15.04
C THR A 488 -40.32 -3.93 -16.50
N GLY A 489 -40.35 -5.07 -17.17
CA GLY A 489 -40.69 -5.21 -18.59
C GLY A 489 -39.56 -4.82 -19.56
N LYS A 490 -38.33 -4.57 -19.02
CA LYS A 490 -37.13 -4.26 -19.80
C LYS A 490 -35.91 -4.98 -19.24
N GLU A 491 -36.18 -6.04 -18.47
CA GLU A 491 -35.13 -6.82 -17.83
C GLU A 491 -34.13 -7.35 -18.88
N GLN A 492 -32.84 -7.19 -18.61
CA GLN A 492 -31.80 -7.56 -19.57
C GLN A 492 -30.53 -8.02 -18.85
N VAL A 493 -29.92 -9.08 -19.35
CA VAL A 493 -28.49 -9.37 -19.10
C VAL A 493 -27.72 -9.07 -20.38
N TYR A 494 -26.75 -8.18 -20.30
CA TYR A 494 -25.94 -7.72 -21.42
C TYR A 494 -24.46 -8.03 -21.18
N ILE A 495 -23.84 -8.73 -22.14
CA ILE A 495 -22.41 -9.02 -22.13
C ILE A 495 -21.78 -8.37 -23.36
N HIS A 496 -20.78 -7.53 -23.14
CA HIS A 496 -20.06 -6.86 -24.18
C HIS A 496 -18.55 -7.15 -24.09
N ALA A 497 -17.97 -7.64 -25.16
CA ALA A 497 -16.52 -7.78 -25.33
C ALA A 497 -16.04 -6.79 -26.40
N GLN A 498 -15.10 -5.91 -26.03
CA GLN A 498 -14.56 -4.90 -26.94
C GLN A 498 -13.86 -5.50 -28.16
N LYS A 499 -13.23 -6.65 -28.02
CA LYS A 499 -12.46 -7.27 -29.09
C LYS A 499 -12.73 -8.77 -29.18
N THR A 500 -12.31 -9.54 -28.25
CA THR A 500 -12.35 -11.00 -28.28
C THR A 500 -13.10 -11.54 -27.06
N MET A 501 -13.97 -12.52 -27.27
CA MET A 501 -14.63 -13.26 -26.21
C MET A 501 -14.37 -14.75 -26.40
N ASN A 502 -13.75 -15.39 -25.43
CA ASN A 502 -13.52 -16.83 -25.39
C ASN A 502 -14.39 -17.44 -24.30
N THR A 503 -15.05 -18.54 -24.63
CA THR A 503 -15.81 -19.34 -23.68
C THR A 503 -15.27 -20.76 -23.72
N GLU A 504 -14.79 -21.27 -22.60
CA GLU A 504 -14.33 -22.63 -22.42
C GLU A 504 -15.19 -23.34 -21.39
N VAL A 505 -15.70 -24.52 -21.74
CA VAL A 505 -16.54 -25.34 -20.86
C VAL A 505 -15.97 -26.74 -20.84
N LEU A 506 -15.42 -27.17 -19.72
CA LEU A 506 -14.72 -28.45 -19.59
C LEU A 506 -15.66 -29.66 -19.54
N ASN A 507 -16.96 -29.45 -19.33
CA ASN A 507 -17.95 -30.55 -19.27
C ASN A 507 -19.15 -30.19 -20.13
N ASN A 508 -20.28 -29.79 -19.57
CA ASN A 508 -21.52 -29.62 -20.30
C ASN A 508 -21.91 -28.13 -20.40
N ARG A 509 -22.43 -27.74 -21.54
CA ARG A 509 -23.13 -26.46 -21.73
C ARG A 509 -24.55 -26.71 -22.18
N THR A 510 -25.51 -26.13 -21.49
CA THR A 510 -26.91 -26.11 -21.85
C THR A 510 -27.37 -24.68 -22.12
N THR A 511 -28.15 -24.47 -23.14
CA THR A 511 -28.76 -23.18 -23.44
C THR A 511 -30.25 -23.40 -23.67
N ASP A 512 -31.08 -22.75 -22.86
CA ASP A 512 -32.54 -22.80 -22.97
C ASP A 512 -33.06 -21.38 -23.22
N VAL A 513 -33.76 -21.20 -24.34
CA VAL A 513 -34.33 -19.91 -24.75
C VAL A 513 -35.81 -20.13 -25.07
N ILE A 514 -36.66 -19.63 -24.18
CA ILE A 514 -38.11 -19.89 -24.30
C ILE A 514 -38.76 -19.22 -25.50
N ASN A 515 -38.25 -18.07 -25.94
CA ASN A 515 -38.82 -17.32 -27.02
C ASN A 515 -37.90 -17.32 -28.27
N ASN A 516 -37.10 -16.33 -28.47
CA ASN A 516 -36.32 -16.17 -29.70
C ASN A 516 -34.80 -16.22 -29.43
N HIS A 517 -34.08 -16.95 -30.26
CA HIS A 517 -32.65 -16.93 -30.35
C HIS A 517 -32.18 -16.41 -31.70
N ALA A 518 -31.43 -15.37 -31.76
CA ALA A 518 -30.80 -14.82 -32.97
C ALA A 518 -29.29 -14.80 -32.84
N GLU A 519 -28.60 -15.31 -33.85
CA GLU A 519 -27.13 -15.29 -33.94
C GLU A 519 -26.71 -14.61 -35.25
N LYS A 520 -25.81 -13.61 -35.17
CA LYS A 520 -25.29 -12.90 -36.31
C LYS A 520 -23.77 -12.93 -36.30
N ILE A 521 -23.19 -13.53 -37.34
CA ILE A 521 -21.75 -13.63 -37.50
C ILE A 521 -21.34 -12.80 -38.70
N GLY A 522 -20.47 -11.81 -38.50
CA GLY A 522 -20.08 -10.84 -39.52
C GLY A 522 -19.06 -11.37 -40.53
N ASN A 523 -18.32 -12.43 -40.18
CA ASN A 523 -17.30 -13.00 -41.06
C ASN A 523 -17.45 -14.53 -41.11
N ASN A 524 -16.65 -15.29 -40.38
CA ASN A 524 -16.61 -16.73 -40.51
C ASN A 524 -17.16 -17.43 -39.27
N GLN A 525 -17.88 -18.54 -39.49
CA GLN A 525 -18.30 -19.45 -38.44
C GLN A 525 -17.76 -20.85 -38.72
N ALA A 526 -17.18 -21.51 -37.72
CA ALA A 526 -16.75 -22.91 -37.81
C ALA A 526 -17.34 -23.70 -36.62
N ILE A 527 -17.97 -24.82 -36.90
CA ILE A 527 -18.60 -25.71 -35.92
C ILE A 527 -18.06 -27.13 -36.09
N THR A 528 -17.49 -27.69 -35.02
CA THR A 528 -17.00 -29.08 -35.02
C THR A 528 -17.69 -29.87 -33.90
N VAL A 529 -18.26 -31.01 -34.24
CA VAL A 529 -18.88 -31.96 -33.28
C VAL A 529 -18.25 -33.33 -33.46
N THR A 530 -17.57 -33.84 -32.42
CA THR A 530 -16.86 -35.11 -32.52
C THR A 530 -17.78 -36.32 -32.61
N ASN A 531 -18.92 -36.27 -31.92
CA ASN A 531 -19.80 -37.43 -31.84
C ASN A 531 -21.12 -37.21 -32.63
N ASN A 532 -22.14 -36.67 -32.00
CA ASN A 532 -23.44 -36.55 -32.65
C ASN A 532 -23.94 -35.09 -32.60
N GLN A 533 -24.52 -34.63 -33.69
CA GLN A 533 -25.34 -33.43 -33.75
C GLN A 533 -26.77 -33.83 -34.05
N ILE A 534 -27.71 -33.40 -33.19
CA ILE A 534 -29.12 -33.59 -33.39
C ILE A 534 -29.78 -32.23 -33.53
N GLN A 535 -30.54 -32.02 -34.59
CA GLN A 535 -31.27 -30.78 -34.80
C GLN A 535 -32.76 -31.13 -35.08
N ASN A 536 -33.66 -30.60 -34.23
CA ASN A 536 -35.09 -30.74 -34.38
C ASN A 536 -35.70 -29.36 -34.67
N ILE A 537 -36.39 -29.23 -35.78
CA ILE A 537 -37.04 -27.97 -36.19
C ILE A 537 -38.54 -28.27 -36.35
N GLY A 538 -39.39 -27.64 -35.54
CA GLY A 538 -40.81 -27.95 -35.48
C GLY A 538 -41.60 -27.50 -36.69
N VAL A 539 -41.20 -26.43 -37.38
CA VAL A 539 -41.96 -25.87 -38.49
C VAL A 539 -41.10 -25.69 -39.76
N ASN A 540 -40.22 -24.70 -39.79
CA ASN A 540 -39.50 -24.37 -41.02
C ASN A 540 -37.98 -24.28 -40.76
N GLN A 541 -37.18 -24.82 -41.68
CA GLN A 541 -35.77 -24.56 -41.80
C GLN A 541 -35.50 -23.89 -43.14
N ILE A 542 -34.89 -22.74 -43.15
CA ILE A 542 -34.47 -22.01 -44.37
C ILE A 542 -32.94 -21.85 -44.35
N GLN A 543 -32.29 -22.35 -45.36
CA GLN A 543 -30.88 -22.19 -45.54
C GLN A 543 -30.59 -21.50 -46.88
N THR A 544 -29.85 -20.41 -46.84
CA THR A 544 -29.41 -19.68 -48.06
C THR A 544 -27.91 -19.62 -48.06
N VAL A 545 -27.29 -20.12 -49.13
CA VAL A 545 -25.84 -20.09 -49.35
C VAL A 545 -25.55 -19.26 -50.62
N GLY A 546 -24.77 -18.19 -50.46
CA GLY A 546 -24.57 -17.20 -51.53
C GLY A 546 -23.69 -17.70 -52.70
N VAL A 547 -22.72 -18.56 -52.40
CA VAL A 547 -21.75 -19.01 -53.41
C VAL A 547 -21.66 -20.54 -53.46
N ASN A 548 -21.05 -21.20 -52.54
CA ASN A 548 -20.82 -22.65 -52.56
C ASN A 548 -21.29 -23.34 -51.31
N GLN A 549 -21.91 -24.49 -51.43
CA GLN A 549 -22.21 -25.43 -50.38
C GLN A 549 -21.61 -26.79 -50.72
N VAL A 550 -20.85 -27.35 -49.77
CA VAL A 550 -20.20 -28.68 -49.90
C VAL A 550 -20.63 -29.54 -48.72
N GLU A 551 -21.07 -30.76 -49.01
CA GLU A 551 -21.42 -31.76 -47.98
C GLU A 551 -20.68 -33.06 -48.30
N THR A 552 -20.07 -33.68 -47.28
CA THR A 552 -19.38 -34.97 -47.40
C THR A 552 -19.89 -35.93 -46.34
N VAL A 553 -20.41 -37.06 -46.75
CA VAL A 553 -20.91 -38.11 -45.86
C VAL A 553 -20.01 -39.34 -46.03
N GLY A 554 -19.34 -39.76 -44.92
CA GLY A 554 -18.38 -40.87 -44.92
C GLY A 554 -19.01 -42.25 -45.08
N SER A 555 -20.27 -42.43 -44.68
CA SER A 555 -20.94 -43.71 -44.73
C SER A 555 -22.35 -43.58 -45.29
N ASN A 556 -23.34 -43.27 -44.51
CA ASN A 556 -24.76 -43.28 -44.92
C ASN A 556 -25.41 -41.90 -44.81
N GLN A 557 -26.17 -41.54 -45.83
CA GLN A 557 -27.09 -40.40 -45.78
C GLN A 557 -28.55 -40.90 -45.98
N ILE A 558 -29.44 -40.48 -45.11
CA ILE A 558 -30.86 -40.82 -45.20
C ILE A 558 -31.69 -39.53 -45.24
N ILE A 559 -32.44 -39.32 -46.30
CA ILE A 559 -33.37 -38.20 -46.43
C ILE A 559 -34.80 -38.74 -46.50
N LYS A 560 -35.67 -38.30 -45.58
CA LYS A 560 -37.11 -38.60 -45.58
C LYS A 560 -37.87 -37.31 -45.80
N VAL A 561 -38.68 -37.28 -46.87
CA VAL A 561 -39.56 -36.14 -47.16
C VAL A 561 -41.01 -36.65 -47.21
N GLY A 562 -41.84 -36.11 -46.29
CA GLY A 562 -43.24 -36.57 -46.17
C GLY A 562 -44.16 -36.12 -47.30
N SER A 563 -43.84 -35.04 -47.97
CA SER A 563 -44.69 -34.50 -49.04
C SER A 563 -43.85 -34.16 -50.29
N ASN A 564 -43.28 -33.00 -50.40
CA ASN A 564 -42.66 -32.52 -51.61
C ASN A 564 -41.16 -32.21 -51.42
N GLN A 565 -40.35 -32.60 -52.38
CA GLN A 565 -38.96 -32.13 -52.53
C GLN A 565 -38.81 -31.44 -53.88
N VAL A 566 -38.29 -30.21 -53.90
CA VAL A 566 -38.06 -29.44 -55.13
C VAL A 566 -36.61 -29.04 -55.23
N GLU A 567 -35.98 -29.32 -56.38
CA GLU A 567 -34.60 -28.92 -56.64
C GLU A 567 -34.54 -28.12 -57.95
N LYS A 568 -33.83 -26.99 -57.95
CA LYS A 568 -33.61 -26.19 -59.15
C LYS A 568 -32.11 -25.91 -59.33
N VAL A 569 -31.51 -26.43 -60.38
CA VAL A 569 -30.12 -26.25 -60.74
C VAL A 569 -30.02 -25.40 -61.99
N GLY A 570 -29.25 -24.30 -61.98
CA GLY A 570 -29.19 -23.34 -63.05
C GLY A 570 -28.36 -23.79 -64.23
N ILE A 571 -27.30 -24.58 -64.04
CA ILE A 571 -26.40 -24.94 -65.09
C ILE A 571 -26.16 -26.44 -65.20
N ILE A 572 -25.52 -27.06 -64.23
CA ILE A 572 -25.11 -28.47 -64.28
C ILE A 572 -25.46 -29.20 -63.00
N ARG A 573 -26.07 -30.36 -63.11
CA ARG A 573 -26.15 -31.36 -62.04
C ARG A 573 -25.44 -32.64 -62.54
N ALA A 574 -24.43 -33.08 -61.76
CA ALA A 574 -23.69 -34.32 -62.02
C ALA A 574 -23.84 -35.29 -60.83
N LEU A 575 -24.07 -36.57 -61.17
CA LEU A 575 -24.12 -37.64 -60.14
C LEU A 575 -23.25 -38.80 -60.60
N THR A 576 -22.31 -39.25 -59.76
CA THR A 576 -21.45 -40.38 -59.97
C THR A 576 -21.71 -41.42 -58.83
N VAL A 577 -22.06 -42.67 -59.24
CA VAL A 577 -22.26 -43.77 -58.28
C VAL A 577 -21.30 -44.88 -58.61
N GLY A 578 -20.47 -45.30 -57.65
CA GLY A 578 -19.41 -46.29 -57.86
C GLY A 578 -19.88 -47.71 -58.13
N VAL A 579 -20.96 -48.15 -57.48
CA VAL A 579 -21.37 -49.58 -57.62
C VAL A 579 -22.83 -49.74 -58.01
N ALA A 580 -23.80 -49.21 -57.36
CA ALA A 580 -25.19 -49.46 -57.68
C ALA A 580 -26.08 -48.25 -57.36
N TYR A 581 -27.02 -47.99 -58.30
CA TYR A 581 -28.01 -46.94 -58.10
C TYR A 581 -29.40 -47.53 -58.43
N GLN A 582 -30.34 -47.40 -57.41
CA GLN A 582 -31.69 -47.92 -57.57
C GLN A 582 -32.73 -46.83 -57.24
N THR A 583 -33.76 -46.77 -58.09
CA THR A 583 -34.89 -45.87 -57.93
C THR A 583 -36.19 -46.66 -57.98
N THR A 584 -37.10 -46.45 -56.97
CA THR A 584 -38.44 -47.03 -56.99
C THR A 584 -39.48 -45.91 -56.92
N VAL A 585 -40.39 -45.86 -57.84
CA VAL A 585 -41.45 -44.83 -57.87
C VAL A 585 -42.79 -45.51 -57.82
N GLY A 586 -43.60 -45.22 -56.75
CA GLY A 586 -44.94 -45.80 -56.58
C GLY A 586 -46.01 -45.11 -57.46
N GLY A 587 -45.71 -44.02 -58.10
CA GLY A 587 -46.64 -43.27 -58.92
C GLY A 587 -46.01 -42.82 -60.22
N ILE A 588 -46.15 -41.58 -60.64
CA ILE A 588 -45.67 -41.03 -61.90
C ILE A 588 -44.26 -40.50 -61.74
N MET A 589 -43.36 -41.01 -62.53
CA MET A 589 -42.01 -40.44 -62.69
C MET A 589 -41.99 -39.57 -63.93
N ASN A 590 -41.86 -38.28 -63.79
CA ASN A 590 -41.87 -37.34 -64.86
C ASN A 590 -40.51 -36.64 -64.97
N THR A 591 -39.84 -36.75 -66.14
CA THR A 591 -38.62 -36.05 -66.39
C THR A 591 -38.86 -35.12 -67.59
N SER A 592 -38.71 -33.83 -67.38
CA SER A 592 -38.82 -32.84 -68.45
C SER A 592 -37.46 -32.22 -68.74
N VAL A 593 -36.99 -32.40 -69.97
CA VAL A 593 -35.70 -31.84 -70.45
C VAL A 593 -36.01 -31.00 -71.64
N ALA A 594 -35.66 -29.71 -71.60
CA ALA A 594 -36.04 -28.77 -72.69
C ALA A 594 -35.23 -28.93 -73.98
N LEU A 595 -33.97 -29.36 -73.94
CA LEU A 595 -33.11 -29.37 -75.11
C LEU A 595 -32.44 -30.71 -75.42
N LEU A 596 -31.70 -31.31 -74.50
CA LEU A 596 -30.97 -32.54 -74.70
C LEU A 596 -30.79 -33.33 -73.45
N GLN A 597 -31.27 -34.52 -73.37
CA GLN A 597 -30.93 -35.49 -72.36
C GLN A 597 -29.88 -36.43 -72.96
N SER A 598 -28.61 -36.29 -72.56
CA SER A 598 -27.59 -37.26 -72.84
C SER A 598 -27.41 -38.23 -71.70
N SER A 599 -27.64 -39.50 -71.93
CA SER A 599 -27.32 -40.56 -71.02
C SER A 599 -26.17 -41.34 -71.58
N GLN A 600 -24.92 -40.92 -71.34
CA GLN A 600 -23.76 -41.73 -71.64
C GLN A 600 -23.53 -42.70 -70.50
N VAL A 601 -23.86 -43.88 -70.74
CA VAL A 601 -23.59 -45.01 -69.83
C VAL A 601 -22.46 -45.75 -70.51
N GLY A 602 -21.30 -45.76 -69.85
CA GLY A 602 -20.29 -46.75 -70.13
C GLY A 602 -20.91 -48.13 -70.03
N LEU A 603 -20.21 -49.13 -70.32
CA LEU A 603 -20.62 -50.52 -70.59
C LEU A 603 -21.61 -51.12 -69.53
N HIS A 604 -21.88 -50.46 -68.49
CA HIS A 604 -22.77 -51.02 -67.50
C HIS A 604 -23.73 -50.02 -66.84
N LYS A 605 -24.38 -49.34 -67.70
CA LYS A 605 -25.69 -48.98 -67.35
C LYS A 605 -26.56 -50.19 -67.59
N SER A 606 -26.62 -51.06 -66.66
CA SER A 606 -27.83 -51.71 -66.41
C SER A 606 -28.80 -50.69 -65.76
N LEU A 607 -28.84 -49.58 -66.35
CA LEU A 607 -29.99 -48.81 -66.29
C LEU A 607 -30.91 -49.50 -67.24
N MET A 608 -31.46 -50.44 -66.68
CA MET A 608 -32.82 -50.78 -67.06
C MET A 608 -33.74 -49.65 -66.73
N VAL A 609 -33.29 -48.53 -66.74
CA VAL A 609 -34.10 -47.37 -66.66
C VAL A 609 -34.12 -46.88 -68.06
N GLY A 610 -35.23 -47.19 -68.61
CA GLY A 610 -35.50 -46.50 -69.84
C GLY A 610 -35.19 -45.02 -69.65
N MET A 611 -35.30 -44.36 -70.56
CA MET A 611 -35.05 -43.04 -70.98
C MET A 611 -35.54 -41.96 -70.06
N GLY A 612 -35.28 -41.53 -69.22
CA GLY A 612 -35.67 -40.35 -68.51
C GLY A 612 -35.56 -40.53 -67.03
N TYR A 613 -34.72 -39.77 -66.48
CA TYR A 613 -34.39 -39.92 -65.12
C TYR A 613 -34.85 -38.73 -64.28
N SER A 614 -35.95 -38.88 -63.67
CA SER A 614 -36.40 -37.96 -62.66
C SER A 614 -36.51 -38.76 -61.36
N VAL A 615 -35.73 -38.48 -60.44
CA VAL A 615 -35.86 -39.09 -59.10
C VAL A 615 -36.79 -38.23 -58.29
N ASN A 616 -38.03 -38.66 -58.21
CA ASN A 616 -38.99 -38.07 -57.30
C ASN A 616 -39.23 -39.08 -56.20
N VAL A 617 -38.67 -38.80 -55.05
CA VAL A 617 -38.77 -39.73 -53.92
C VAL A 617 -39.76 -39.15 -52.90
N GLY A 618 -40.91 -39.80 -52.77
CA GLY A 618 -41.96 -39.32 -51.90
C GLY A 618 -41.59 -39.46 -50.42
N ASN A 619 -40.91 -40.54 -50.06
CA ASN A 619 -40.67 -40.80 -48.64
C ASN A 619 -39.19 -40.95 -48.26
N ASN A 620 -38.36 -41.70 -48.92
CA ASN A 620 -36.99 -41.96 -48.50
C ASN A 620 -36.02 -42.10 -49.72
N VAL A 621 -34.91 -41.42 -49.68
CA VAL A 621 -33.71 -41.74 -50.46
C VAL A 621 -32.61 -42.18 -49.55
N THR A 622 -32.12 -43.40 -49.72
CA THR A 622 -31.01 -43.93 -48.96
C THR A 622 -29.81 -44.12 -49.91
N PHE A 623 -28.72 -43.45 -49.61
CA PHE A 623 -27.45 -43.71 -50.27
C PHE A 623 -26.56 -44.43 -49.27
N SER A 624 -26.14 -45.64 -49.64
CA SER A 624 -25.18 -46.39 -48.84
C SER A 624 -23.88 -46.48 -49.65
N VAL A 625 -22.83 -45.79 -49.21
CA VAL A 625 -21.52 -45.73 -49.83
C VAL A 625 -20.45 -46.30 -48.91
N GLY A 626 -19.74 -47.33 -49.32
CA GLY A 626 -18.83 -48.11 -48.50
C GLY A 626 -17.70 -47.31 -47.85
N LYS A 627 -16.99 -46.43 -48.57
CA LYS A 627 -15.86 -45.67 -48.02
C LYS A 627 -15.79 -44.23 -48.49
N THR A 628 -16.18 -43.86 -49.65
CA THR A 628 -16.08 -42.49 -50.13
C THR A 628 -17.15 -42.23 -51.18
N MET A 629 -17.95 -41.23 -50.99
CA MET A 629 -18.90 -40.70 -51.96
C MET A 629 -18.38 -39.33 -52.41
N LYS A 630 -18.24 -39.17 -53.76
CA LYS A 630 -17.95 -37.86 -54.36
C LYS A 630 -19.16 -37.42 -55.18
N GLU A 631 -19.74 -36.34 -54.83
CA GLU A 631 -20.78 -35.70 -55.61
C GLU A 631 -20.24 -34.36 -56.08
N ASN A 632 -20.23 -34.17 -57.40
CA ASN A 632 -19.87 -32.90 -58.00
C ASN A 632 -21.13 -32.22 -58.51
N THR A 633 -21.68 -31.38 -57.75
CA THR A 633 -22.74 -30.46 -58.21
C THR A 633 -22.14 -29.07 -58.32
N GLY A 634 -22.32 -28.40 -59.42
CA GLY A 634 -21.64 -27.14 -59.70
C GLY A 634 -21.94 -25.96 -58.72
N GLN A 635 -23.04 -26.01 -57.93
CA GLN A 635 -23.41 -24.83 -57.14
C GLN A 635 -24.03 -25.07 -55.78
N THR A 636 -24.64 -26.20 -55.48
CA THR A 636 -25.25 -26.37 -54.16
C THR A 636 -25.19 -27.82 -53.74
N ALA A 637 -24.53 -28.12 -52.68
CA ALA A 637 -24.56 -29.41 -52.00
C ALA A 637 -24.85 -29.21 -50.53
N VAL A 638 -25.72 -30.01 -49.94
CA VAL A 638 -25.98 -30.02 -48.52
C VAL A 638 -25.47 -31.32 -47.97
N TYR A 639 -24.50 -31.27 -47.09
CA TYR A 639 -23.97 -32.45 -46.45
C TYR A 639 -24.32 -32.48 -44.97
N SER A 640 -24.73 -33.64 -44.48
CA SER A 640 -25.00 -33.85 -43.08
C SER A 640 -24.29 -35.16 -42.66
N ALA A 641 -23.42 -35.08 -41.73
CA ALA A 641 -22.64 -36.23 -41.28
C ALA A 641 -23.07 -36.66 -39.88
N GLY A 642 -23.21 -37.97 -39.65
CA GLY A 642 -23.63 -38.51 -38.36
C GLY A 642 -22.53 -38.60 -37.31
N GLU A 643 -21.26 -38.59 -37.68
CA GLU A 643 -20.13 -38.81 -36.74
C GLU A 643 -19.17 -37.63 -36.61
N HIS A 644 -18.94 -36.92 -37.68
CA HIS A 644 -17.97 -35.80 -37.67
C HIS A 644 -18.32 -34.83 -38.75
N LEU A 645 -18.50 -33.57 -38.39
CA LEU A 645 -18.65 -32.49 -39.32
C LEU A 645 -17.58 -31.43 -39.02
N GLU A 646 -16.71 -31.18 -39.94
CA GLU A 646 -15.76 -30.08 -39.87
C GLU A 646 -15.95 -29.13 -41.04
N LEU A 647 -16.14 -27.85 -40.71
CA LEU A 647 -16.11 -26.77 -41.67
C LEU A 647 -14.87 -25.93 -41.37
N CYS A 648 -13.94 -25.90 -42.29
CA CYS A 648 -12.68 -25.22 -42.15
C CYS A 648 -12.57 -24.07 -43.15
N CYS A 649 -12.25 -22.85 -42.70
CA CYS A 649 -12.02 -21.71 -43.57
C CYS A 649 -10.87 -20.86 -43.02
N GLY A 650 -9.70 -20.93 -43.64
CA GLY A 650 -8.51 -20.19 -43.20
C GLY A 650 -8.08 -20.51 -41.79
N LYS A 651 -8.05 -19.48 -40.88
CA LYS A 651 -7.70 -19.62 -39.47
C LYS A 651 -8.90 -19.94 -38.58
N ALA A 652 -10.11 -19.86 -39.09
CA ALA A 652 -11.32 -20.13 -38.36
C ALA A 652 -11.73 -21.60 -38.47
N ARG A 653 -12.10 -22.21 -37.32
CA ARG A 653 -12.48 -23.63 -37.25
C ARG A 653 -13.67 -23.77 -36.29
N LEU A 654 -14.65 -24.55 -36.72
CA LEU A 654 -15.65 -25.12 -35.86
C LEU A 654 -15.49 -26.64 -35.87
N VAL A 655 -15.13 -27.22 -34.74
CA VAL A 655 -14.89 -28.64 -34.61
C VAL A 655 -15.92 -29.23 -33.65
N LEU A 656 -16.68 -30.21 -34.14
CA LEU A 656 -17.62 -31.00 -33.37
C LEU A 656 -17.04 -32.40 -33.17
N THR A 657 -16.71 -32.76 -31.95
CA THR A 657 -15.94 -34.00 -31.63
C THR A 657 -16.76 -35.03 -30.92
N LYS A 658 -16.36 -36.30 -31.00
CA LYS A 658 -17.09 -37.51 -30.58
C LYS A 658 -17.41 -37.57 -29.06
N ASP A 659 -16.64 -36.87 -28.25
CA ASP A 659 -16.82 -36.82 -26.78
C ASP A 659 -17.82 -35.74 -26.32
N GLY A 660 -18.44 -35.05 -27.25
CA GLY A 660 -19.38 -33.96 -26.95
C GLY A 660 -18.73 -32.60 -26.76
N SER A 661 -17.42 -32.48 -27.05
CA SER A 661 -16.74 -31.20 -26.95
C SER A 661 -17.01 -30.33 -28.21
N ILE A 662 -17.23 -29.04 -27.97
CA ILE A 662 -17.42 -28.03 -28.99
C ILE A 662 -16.27 -27.04 -28.90
N PHE A 663 -15.48 -26.93 -29.96
CA PHE A 663 -14.39 -25.97 -30.06
C PHE A 663 -14.73 -24.90 -31.10
N LEU A 664 -14.78 -23.66 -30.65
CA LEU A 664 -14.97 -22.50 -31.51
C LEU A 664 -13.70 -21.65 -31.49
N ASN A 665 -13.01 -21.60 -32.61
CA ASN A 665 -11.74 -20.90 -32.73
C ASN A 665 -11.73 -19.97 -33.96
N GLY A 666 -11.31 -18.73 -33.76
CA GLY A 666 -11.19 -17.74 -34.83
C GLY A 666 -10.41 -16.52 -34.40
N THR A 667 -9.92 -15.74 -35.37
CA THR A 667 -9.22 -14.47 -35.08
C THR A 667 -10.17 -13.43 -34.46
N HIS A 668 -11.43 -13.46 -34.86
CA HIS A 668 -12.50 -12.65 -34.33
C HIS A 668 -13.76 -13.51 -34.20
N ILE A 669 -14.33 -13.52 -33.02
CA ILE A 669 -15.61 -14.18 -32.75
C ILE A 669 -16.55 -13.10 -32.25
N HIS A 670 -17.58 -12.82 -33.05
CA HIS A 670 -18.64 -11.89 -32.69
C HIS A 670 -19.91 -12.69 -32.37
N LEU A 671 -20.31 -12.65 -31.13
CA LEU A 671 -21.57 -13.22 -30.68
C LEU A 671 -22.45 -12.05 -30.26
N GLU A 672 -23.48 -11.79 -31.02
CA GLU A 672 -24.43 -10.73 -30.74
C GLU A 672 -25.85 -11.31 -30.68
N GLY A 673 -26.48 -11.16 -29.51
CA GLY A 673 -27.84 -11.59 -29.30
C GLY A 673 -28.76 -10.40 -29.08
N GLU A 674 -29.82 -10.27 -29.82
CA GLU A 674 -30.78 -9.17 -29.64
C GLU A 674 -31.61 -9.32 -28.36
N SER A 675 -31.72 -10.51 -27.78
CA SER A 675 -32.47 -10.74 -26.55
C SER A 675 -31.64 -11.31 -25.41
N ASP A 676 -31.03 -12.48 -25.58
CA ASP A 676 -30.27 -13.13 -24.52
C ASP A 676 -29.18 -14.08 -25.08
N VAL A 677 -28.05 -14.14 -24.42
CA VAL A 677 -27.06 -15.20 -24.55
C VAL A 677 -26.88 -15.84 -23.17
N ASN A 678 -27.61 -16.92 -22.93
CA ASN A 678 -27.59 -17.63 -21.66
C ASN A 678 -26.63 -18.82 -21.68
N GLY A 679 -25.71 -18.86 -20.75
CA GLY A 679 -24.83 -20.00 -20.51
C GLY A 679 -25.00 -20.51 -19.08
N ASP A 680 -25.26 -21.78 -18.92
CA ASP A 680 -25.37 -22.46 -17.62
C ASP A 680 -24.33 -23.58 -17.57
N ALA A 681 -23.38 -23.49 -16.65
CA ALA A 681 -22.38 -24.51 -16.38
C ALA A 681 -21.86 -24.39 -14.95
N PRO A 682 -21.39 -25.47 -14.34
CA PRO A 682 -20.76 -25.42 -13.02
C PRO A 682 -19.59 -24.44 -12.94
N VAL A 683 -18.89 -24.20 -14.05
CA VAL A 683 -17.81 -23.23 -14.17
C VAL A 683 -17.87 -22.54 -15.52
N ILE A 684 -17.97 -21.22 -15.54
CA ILE A 684 -17.85 -20.38 -16.73
C ILE A 684 -16.62 -19.50 -16.55
N ASN A 685 -15.61 -19.75 -17.35
CA ASN A 685 -14.35 -18.99 -17.31
C ASN A 685 -14.30 -18.01 -18.48
N TRP A 686 -14.43 -16.73 -18.18
CA TRP A 686 -14.25 -15.64 -19.15
C TRP A 686 -12.83 -15.06 -19.02
N ASN A 687 -12.12 -15.01 -20.13
CA ASN A 687 -10.79 -14.37 -20.21
C ASN A 687 -9.73 -14.95 -19.23
N CYS A 688 -9.73 -16.26 -19.08
CA CYS A 688 -8.90 -16.95 -18.08
C CYS A 688 -7.42 -17.15 -18.46
N GLY A 689 -6.97 -16.64 -19.63
CA GLY A 689 -5.57 -16.70 -20.03
C GLY A 689 -4.99 -18.09 -20.33
N ALA A 690 -5.77 -19.14 -20.14
CA ALA A 690 -5.36 -20.51 -20.42
C ALA A 690 -5.85 -20.90 -21.84
N THR A 691 -4.96 -20.85 -22.81
CA THR A 691 -5.21 -21.44 -24.13
C THR A 691 -5.10 -22.94 -24.04
N GLN A 692 -6.22 -23.66 -24.04
CA GLN A 692 -6.17 -25.07 -24.41
C GLN A 692 -6.02 -25.19 -25.91
N PRO A 693 -5.07 -25.98 -26.42
CA PRO A 693 -4.93 -26.20 -27.87
C PRO A 693 -6.19 -26.85 -28.38
N VAL A 694 -6.80 -26.25 -29.40
CA VAL A 694 -7.86 -26.91 -30.19
C VAL A 694 -7.24 -28.16 -30.79
N PRO A 695 -7.87 -29.35 -30.63
CA PRO A 695 -7.38 -30.54 -31.30
C PRO A 695 -7.25 -30.27 -32.79
N ASP A 696 -6.12 -30.59 -33.35
CA ASP A 696 -5.94 -30.51 -34.80
C ASP A 696 -6.92 -31.47 -35.46
N ALA A 697 -7.85 -30.92 -36.22
CA ALA A 697 -8.65 -31.75 -37.11
C ALA A 697 -7.72 -32.45 -38.10
N PRO A 698 -8.00 -33.69 -38.42
CA PRO A 698 -7.30 -34.31 -39.54
C PRO A 698 -7.47 -33.38 -40.74
N VAL A 699 -6.36 -32.91 -41.28
CA VAL A 699 -6.35 -32.05 -42.47
C VAL A 699 -7.21 -32.71 -43.54
N PRO A 700 -8.28 -32.09 -44.03
CA PRO A 700 -9.07 -32.66 -45.08
C PRO A 700 -8.13 -32.90 -46.25
N LYS A 701 -7.95 -34.14 -46.62
CA LYS A 701 -7.24 -34.46 -47.85
C LYS A 701 -8.05 -33.85 -48.99
N ASP A 702 -7.46 -32.92 -49.66
CA ASP A 702 -7.81 -32.29 -50.92
C ASP A 702 -9.32 -32.19 -51.26
N LEU A 703 -9.81 -30.98 -51.34
CA LEU A 703 -11.06 -30.68 -52.01
C LEU A 703 -11.03 -31.32 -53.41
N PRO A 704 -12.15 -31.88 -53.88
CA PRO A 704 -12.22 -32.40 -55.23
C PRO A 704 -11.72 -31.41 -56.26
N PRO A 705 -11.00 -31.83 -57.32
CA PRO A 705 -10.51 -30.93 -58.30
C PRO A 705 -11.62 -30.05 -58.89
N GLY A 706 -11.46 -28.74 -58.81
CA GLY A 706 -12.40 -27.77 -59.35
C GLY A 706 -13.29 -27.08 -58.32
N MET A 707 -13.21 -27.43 -56.98
CA MET A 707 -13.85 -26.65 -55.93
C MET A 707 -12.90 -25.61 -55.35
N PRO A 708 -13.38 -24.41 -55.01
CA PRO A 708 -12.55 -23.42 -54.33
C PRO A 708 -12.15 -23.93 -52.96
N ASP A 709 -10.87 -23.74 -52.61
CA ASP A 709 -10.37 -24.08 -51.29
C ASP A 709 -10.94 -23.11 -50.26
N MET A 710 -11.95 -23.55 -49.51
CA MET A 710 -12.61 -22.77 -48.50
C MET A 710 -11.71 -22.44 -47.28
N ARG A 711 -10.49 -22.97 -47.21
CA ARG A 711 -9.49 -22.61 -46.22
C ARG A 711 -8.86 -21.24 -46.48
N GLN A 712 -9.13 -20.64 -47.64
CA GLN A 712 -8.60 -19.31 -47.98
C GLN A 712 -9.52 -18.15 -47.65
N PHE A 713 -10.71 -18.40 -47.06
CA PHE A 713 -11.68 -17.36 -46.69
C PHE A 713 -11.81 -17.13 -45.18
#